data_d0c48f4b11d6ffea819229538c54a54f
#
_entry.id   d0c48f4b11d6ffea819229538c54a54f
#
_cell.length_a   1.000
_cell.length_b   1.000
_cell.length_c   1.000
_cell.angle_alpha   90.00
_cell.angle_beta   90.00
_cell.angle_gamma   90.00
#
_symmetry.space_group_name_H-M   'P 1'
#
loop_
_entity.id
_entity.type
_entity.pdbx_description
1 polymer ?
#
loop_
_entity_poly.entity_id
_entity_poly.type
_entity_poly.pdbx_seq_one_letter_code
_entity_poly.pdbx_strand_id
1 'polypeptide(L)'
;MRTTSSQGTPAPELLAPAGNWDCVHAAVENGADAIYFGLAAGFNARARAVNFDLEELPKLMSHLHRRGVSGFVTLNTLIFTDELEAFESHVRAIAQSGVDAVLVQDLGAVRLIRQICPKLSVHASTQMTMTCERTISAVESLGIDRVVLARECSLSEIRKITASTSMPVETFVHGALCVAYSGQCLTSESLGGRSANRGQCAQACRLEYELIRDGKSIELGDMKYLLSPQDLAAYEQIPDLIEAGVASLKIEGRLKSPEYVANIVRHYRRAIDDTMAGKQVVLDPKSQREMELSFSRGFSPGWLEGCDHKRLVPGLTSAKQGVLAGRVVRKKGDRIVAELDVELANGDGVVFQADRSAGNEVGGRIFQIFVNQKPTDQAGPGLVALDFQKGLIRDAQILEGQAIWQTDAPRLSKRWRQTFAKENFERKIQLRVSGTLRLGEPIALRVAWSESREGLEKSDWSLSLNHPYVPLKAQKHPATQEAIFQQLNRLGNTPYEIVDCQVEIHGEPMLPLSILGELRKSLIELLDKTRQQDSERLVRPAGVVRSMLADVRSSGAQEPFKDTDSTQAVGQQTPRLRVLCRTLVQLDTLLEAGARDIAVEFHDIREYRQAVERCRVAGASIYLATLRILKEGEIGLFKALQKHQADGWLARNLAALKYATEHGIAVDADFSLNVTNPLTAQWLVSQGARHVTASYDLNRDQLMEFIQGTPAEWIEVVIHQHMPMFHMEHCVFCTVLSPGTNKSNCGRPCDRHEVKLRDRIGVEHVLHADIGCRNTLYNGNAQSGAEVVAKLLNERITKFRIEILRDAPAMELRKLWELYSNLLQGKIDGSTVWKTLRAENRLGIIRGTLEHPRNPLAIL
;
A
#
# COMPACT_ATOMS: atom_id res chain seq x y z
N MET A 1 -6.98 -7.40 26.19
CA MET A 1 -6.41 -6.22 26.86
C MET A 1 -5.12 -5.87 26.16
N ARG A 2 -4.96 -4.66 25.63
CA ARG A 2 -3.62 -4.17 25.27
C ARG A 2 -2.87 -3.95 26.60
N THR A 3 -1.75 -4.64 26.78
CA THR A 3 -0.86 -4.39 27.91
C THR A 3 -0.23 -3.00 27.72
N THR A 4 -0.12 -2.21 28.77
CA THR A 4 0.64 -0.93 28.74
C THR A 4 2.10 -1.21 29.05
N SER A 5 3.01 -0.52 28.37
CA SER A 5 4.44 -0.55 28.71
C SER A 5 4.65 0.05 30.11
N SER A 6 5.82 -0.19 30.69
CA SER A 6 6.23 0.46 31.96
C SER A 6 6.20 1.99 31.90
N GLN A 7 6.06 2.57 30.69
CA GLN A 7 5.93 4.01 30.42
C GLN A 7 4.49 4.45 30.05
N GLY A 8 3.49 3.57 30.11
CA GLY A 8 2.09 3.91 29.86
C GLY A 8 1.64 3.89 28.39
N THR A 9 2.52 3.59 27.42
CA THR A 9 2.17 3.49 26.00
C THR A 9 1.35 2.21 25.73
N PRO A 10 0.19 2.27 25.02
CA PRO A 10 -0.59 1.08 24.70
C PRO A 10 0.14 0.21 23.67
N ALA A 11 -0.02 -1.11 23.76
CA ALA A 11 0.52 -2.04 22.77
C ALA A 11 -0.13 -1.78 21.39
N PRO A 12 0.66 -1.73 20.30
CA PRO A 12 0.12 -1.60 18.96
C PRO A 12 -0.63 -2.86 18.53
N GLU A 13 -1.58 -2.69 17.61
CA GLU A 13 -2.25 -3.78 16.90
C GLU A 13 -1.28 -4.46 15.94
N LEU A 14 -1.26 -5.80 15.90
CA LEU A 14 -0.57 -6.56 14.85
C LEU A 14 -1.57 -6.94 13.76
N LEU A 15 -1.43 -6.31 12.58
CA LEU A 15 -2.31 -6.50 11.43
C LEU A 15 -1.69 -7.47 10.42
N ALA A 16 -2.31 -8.65 10.26
CA ALA A 16 -1.83 -9.73 9.41
C ALA A 16 -2.61 -9.83 8.08
N PRO A 17 -1.97 -10.30 6.99
CA PRO A 17 -2.64 -10.53 5.71
C PRO A 17 -3.36 -11.87 5.69
N ALA A 18 -4.54 -11.94 5.03
CA ALA A 18 -5.19 -13.19 4.69
C ALA A 18 -5.67 -13.19 3.23
N GLY A 19 -5.21 -14.19 2.46
CA GLY A 19 -5.65 -14.42 1.08
C GLY A 19 -6.71 -15.52 0.96
N ASN A 20 -6.86 -16.36 1.98
CA ASN A 20 -7.80 -17.47 2.06
C ASN A 20 -8.01 -17.91 3.53
N TRP A 21 -8.88 -18.90 3.78
CA TRP A 21 -9.19 -19.41 5.11
C TRP A 21 -7.97 -19.98 5.86
N ASP A 22 -7.08 -20.70 5.18
CA ASP A 22 -5.87 -21.23 5.84
C ASP A 22 -4.97 -20.09 6.36
N CYS A 23 -4.89 -18.98 5.62
CA CYS A 23 -4.18 -17.78 6.07
C CYS A 23 -4.88 -17.10 7.26
N VAL A 24 -6.23 -17.11 7.31
CA VAL A 24 -6.99 -16.62 8.48
C VAL A 24 -6.61 -17.43 9.72
N HIS A 25 -6.70 -18.77 9.64
CA HIS A 25 -6.32 -19.64 10.75
C HIS A 25 -4.86 -19.43 11.15
N ALA A 26 -3.95 -19.34 10.17
CA ALA A 26 -2.53 -19.10 10.43
C ALA A 26 -2.28 -17.76 11.16
N ALA A 27 -2.97 -16.68 10.78
CA ALA A 27 -2.83 -15.38 11.42
C ALA A 27 -3.38 -15.38 12.86
N VAL A 28 -4.61 -15.86 13.02
CA VAL A 28 -5.33 -15.86 14.31
C VAL A 28 -4.60 -16.71 15.34
N GLU A 29 -4.22 -17.97 14.98
CA GLU A 29 -3.57 -18.91 15.90
C GLU A 29 -2.13 -18.50 16.26
N ASN A 30 -1.50 -17.59 15.51
CA ASN A 30 -0.15 -17.09 15.80
C ASN A 30 -0.12 -15.67 16.36
N GLY A 31 -1.28 -15.08 16.73
CA GLY A 31 -1.36 -13.90 17.58
C GLY A 31 -1.60 -12.57 16.86
N ALA A 32 -2.23 -12.59 15.68
CA ALA A 32 -2.73 -11.36 15.05
C ALA A 32 -3.86 -10.74 15.89
N ASP A 33 -3.88 -9.41 16.00
CA ASP A 33 -4.98 -8.64 16.60
C ASP A 33 -6.04 -8.27 15.57
N ALA A 34 -5.63 -8.14 14.29
CA ALA A 34 -6.51 -7.88 13.17
C ALA A 34 -5.99 -8.58 11.92
N ILE A 35 -6.89 -8.87 10.98
CA ILE A 35 -6.54 -9.34 9.64
C ILE A 35 -7.11 -8.43 8.57
N TYR A 36 -6.38 -8.28 7.45
CA TYR A 36 -6.90 -7.60 6.26
C TYR A 36 -6.93 -8.54 5.06
N PHE A 37 -8.00 -8.44 4.30
CA PHE A 37 -8.28 -9.34 3.18
C PHE A 37 -9.01 -8.62 2.04
N GLY A 38 -9.05 -9.23 0.87
CA GLY A 38 -9.77 -8.74 -0.30
C GLY A 38 -10.99 -9.57 -0.61
N LEU A 39 -11.88 -9.02 -1.45
CA LEU A 39 -13.05 -9.71 -1.97
C LEU A 39 -12.88 -10.04 -3.46
N ALA A 40 -13.41 -11.19 -3.90
CA ALA A 40 -13.34 -11.65 -5.27
C ALA A 40 -14.08 -10.72 -6.24
N ALA A 41 -15.12 -10.05 -5.76
CA ALA A 41 -15.94 -9.09 -6.52
C ALA A 41 -15.18 -7.83 -6.97
N GLY A 42 -13.89 -7.67 -6.67
CA GLY A 42 -13.04 -6.57 -7.13
C GLY A 42 -12.76 -5.49 -6.10
N PHE A 43 -12.42 -4.28 -6.56
CA PHE A 43 -12.09 -3.09 -5.76
C PHE A 43 -10.90 -3.24 -4.82
N ASN A 44 -10.01 -4.23 -5.03
CA ASN A 44 -8.84 -4.44 -4.20
C ASN A 44 -7.53 -4.53 -4.98
N ALA A 45 -6.44 -4.00 -4.41
CA ALA A 45 -5.11 -3.90 -5.04
C ALA A 45 -4.37 -5.24 -5.21
N ARG A 46 -4.97 -6.37 -4.88
CA ARG A 46 -4.42 -7.72 -5.07
C ARG A 46 -5.47 -8.63 -5.71
N ALA A 47 -5.96 -8.22 -6.88
CA ALA A 47 -6.98 -8.95 -7.64
C ALA A 47 -6.60 -10.41 -7.96
N ARG A 48 -5.29 -10.74 -8.00
CA ARG A 48 -4.78 -12.11 -8.25
C ARG A 48 -4.75 -13.01 -7.00
N ALA A 49 -5.03 -12.51 -5.80
CA ALA A 49 -5.20 -13.37 -4.62
C ALA A 49 -6.50 -14.18 -4.76
N VAL A 50 -6.61 -15.28 -4.03
CA VAL A 50 -7.84 -16.11 -4.01
C VAL A 50 -9.02 -15.26 -3.56
N ASN A 51 -8.83 -14.44 -2.51
CA ASN A 51 -9.81 -13.56 -1.90
C ASN A 51 -11.04 -14.33 -1.35
N PHE A 52 -12.01 -13.61 -0.80
CA PHE A 52 -13.23 -14.17 -0.22
C PHE A 52 -14.45 -13.70 -1.02
N ASP A 53 -15.51 -14.53 -1.06
CA ASP A 53 -16.78 -14.10 -1.60
C ASP A 53 -17.58 -13.29 -0.57
N LEU A 54 -18.50 -12.44 -1.05
CA LEU A 54 -19.34 -11.61 -0.18
C LEU A 54 -20.20 -12.47 0.77
N GLU A 55 -20.66 -13.63 0.31
CA GLU A 55 -21.47 -14.57 1.08
C GLU A 55 -20.69 -15.20 2.23
N GLU A 56 -19.36 -15.28 2.14
CA GLU A 56 -18.50 -15.80 3.20
C GLU A 56 -18.27 -14.81 4.35
N LEU A 57 -18.46 -13.50 4.11
CA LEU A 57 -18.13 -12.44 5.10
C LEU A 57 -18.79 -12.65 6.47
N PRO A 58 -20.11 -12.93 6.59
CA PRO A 58 -20.71 -13.10 7.92
C PRO A 58 -20.07 -14.26 8.70
N LYS A 59 -19.71 -15.36 8.02
CA LYS A 59 -19.04 -16.50 8.64
C LYS A 59 -17.62 -16.13 9.05
N LEU A 60 -16.89 -15.43 8.20
CA LEU A 60 -15.53 -14.99 8.46
C LEU A 60 -15.49 -14.02 9.64
N MET A 61 -16.37 -13.01 9.67
CA MET A 61 -16.42 -12.04 10.75
C MET A 61 -16.83 -12.68 12.08
N SER A 62 -17.80 -13.60 12.06
CA SER A 62 -18.18 -14.37 13.27
C SER A 62 -17.01 -15.18 13.81
N HIS A 63 -16.21 -15.83 12.94
CA HIS A 63 -15.01 -16.57 13.35
C HIS A 63 -13.98 -15.64 13.99
N LEU A 64 -13.71 -14.48 13.39
CA LEU A 64 -12.74 -13.50 13.89
C LEU A 64 -13.18 -12.90 15.23
N HIS A 65 -14.43 -12.46 15.30
CA HIS A 65 -15.00 -11.81 16.49
C HIS A 65 -15.00 -12.76 17.69
N ARG A 66 -15.32 -14.04 17.47
CA ARG A 66 -15.21 -15.06 18.53
C ARG A 66 -13.81 -15.14 19.12
N ARG A 67 -12.77 -14.82 18.34
CA ARG A 67 -11.35 -14.85 18.74
C ARG A 67 -10.82 -13.50 19.22
N GLY A 68 -11.64 -12.46 19.24
CA GLY A 68 -11.21 -11.10 19.58
C GLY A 68 -10.33 -10.46 18.52
N VAL A 69 -10.44 -10.91 17.27
CA VAL A 69 -9.68 -10.41 16.14
C VAL A 69 -10.56 -9.55 15.25
N SER A 70 -10.07 -8.40 14.83
CA SER A 70 -10.77 -7.50 13.89
C SER A 70 -10.56 -7.94 12.44
N GLY A 71 -11.56 -7.67 11.58
CA GLY A 71 -11.50 -7.98 10.16
C GLY A 71 -11.64 -6.74 9.28
N PHE A 72 -10.65 -6.48 8.42
CA PHE A 72 -10.61 -5.30 7.56
C PHE A 72 -10.66 -5.67 6.09
N VAL A 73 -11.62 -5.13 5.35
CA VAL A 73 -11.75 -5.33 3.91
C VAL A 73 -10.96 -4.29 3.14
N THR A 74 -10.21 -4.73 2.14
CA THR A 74 -9.52 -3.80 1.23
C THR A 74 -10.44 -3.38 0.09
N LEU A 75 -10.74 -2.07 0.03
CA LEU A 75 -11.39 -1.35 -1.07
C LEU A 75 -10.41 -0.29 -1.61
N ASN A 76 -9.17 -0.70 -1.83
CA ASN A 76 -8.03 0.18 -2.01
C ASN A 76 -7.58 0.27 -3.47
N THR A 77 -8.53 0.44 -4.36
CA THR A 77 -8.33 0.82 -5.76
C THR A 77 -8.99 2.15 -6.05
N LEU A 78 -8.63 2.77 -7.16
CA LEU A 78 -9.40 3.88 -7.73
C LEU A 78 -10.76 3.34 -8.18
N ILE A 79 -11.79 4.16 -8.12
CA ILE A 79 -13.14 3.80 -8.56
C ILE A 79 -13.48 4.65 -9.80
N PHE A 80 -13.90 4.01 -10.88
CA PHE A 80 -14.31 4.71 -12.09
C PHE A 80 -15.78 5.11 -12.03
N THR A 81 -16.17 6.03 -12.87
CA THR A 81 -17.52 6.62 -12.83
C THR A 81 -18.62 5.59 -13.02
N ASP A 82 -18.45 4.67 -13.95
CA ASP A 82 -19.39 3.56 -14.26
C ASP A 82 -19.49 2.52 -13.15
N GLU A 83 -18.50 2.44 -12.27
CA GLU A 83 -18.44 1.49 -11.17
C GLU A 83 -19.12 1.98 -9.89
N LEU A 84 -19.47 3.26 -9.77
CA LEU A 84 -19.95 3.85 -8.50
C LEU A 84 -21.22 3.17 -7.96
N GLU A 85 -22.19 2.78 -8.79
CA GLU A 85 -23.40 2.07 -8.34
C GLU A 85 -23.09 0.64 -7.87
N ALA A 86 -22.19 -0.06 -8.56
CA ALA A 86 -21.72 -1.38 -8.13
C ALA A 86 -20.93 -1.29 -6.82
N PHE A 87 -20.11 -0.26 -6.66
CA PHE A 87 -19.37 0.02 -5.43
C PHE A 87 -20.30 0.33 -4.27
N GLU A 88 -21.37 1.14 -4.47
CA GLU A 88 -22.42 1.38 -3.44
C GLU A 88 -23.01 0.06 -2.94
N SER A 89 -23.39 -0.84 -3.85
CA SER A 89 -23.99 -2.14 -3.51
C SER A 89 -23.00 -3.01 -2.72
N HIS A 90 -21.72 -2.98 -3.10
CA HIS A 90 -20.64 -3.71 -2.46
C HIS A 90 -20.38 -3.22 -1.02
N VAL A 91 -20.32 -1.89 -0.83
CA VAL A 91 -20.15 -1.27 0.50
C VAL A 91 -21.31 -1.61 1.44
N ARG A 92 -22.54 -1.69 0.92
CA ARG A 92 -23.72 -2.08 1.72
C ARG A 92 -23.57 -3.50 2.25
N ALA A 93 -23.20 -4.45 1.39
CA ALA A 93 -23.01 -5.83 1.79
C ALA A 93 -21.90 -5.97 2.85
N ILE A 94 -20.78 -5.26 2.67
CA ILE A 94 -19.69 -5.20 3.64
C ILE A 94 -20.17 -4.64 5.00
N ALA A 95 -20.88 -3.52 4.97
CA ALA A 95 -21.37 -2.88 6.20
C ALA A 95 -22.34 -3.77 7.00
N GLN A 96 -23.17 -4.57 6.29
CA GLN A 96 -24.12 -5.50 6.89
C GLN A 96 -23.47 -6.81 7.39
N SER A 97 -22.26 -7.13 6.93
CA SER A 97 -21.58 -8.37 7.28
C SER A 97 -20.75 -8.29 8.57
N GLY A 98 -20.75 -7.15 9.29
CA GLY A 98 -20.03 -6.98 10.54
C GLY A 98 -18.53 -6.68 10.38
N VAL A 99 -18.06 -6.33 9.18
CA VAL A 99 -16.68 -5.92 8.92
C VAL A 99 -16.29 -4.71 9.77
N ASP A 100 -15.15 -4.74 10.47
CA ASP A 100 -14.77 -3.69 11.42
C ASP A 100 -14.29 -2.42 10.72
N ALA A 101 -13.49 -2.53 9.67
CA ALA A 101 -13.02 -1.39 8.89
C ALA A 101 -12.81 -1.71 7.41
N VAL A 102 -12.71 -0.66 6.60
CA VAL A 102 -12.34 -0.76 5.18
C VAL A 102 -11.11 0.09 4.87
N LEU A 103 -10.18 -0.44 4.07
CA LEU A 103 -9.00 0.29 3.60
C LEU A 103 -9.30 0.89 2.23
N VAL A 104 -9.18 2.20 2.07
CA VAL A 104 -9.65 2.93 0.89
C VAL A 104 -8.52 3.77 0.28
N GLN A 105 -8.45 3.84 -1.06
CA GLN A 105 -7.53 4.72 -1.80
C GLN A 105 -8.25 5.96 -2.33
N ASP A 106 -9.43 5.80 -2.91
CA ASP A 106 -10.17 6.82 -3.64
C ASP A 106 -10.91 7.78 -2.68
N LEU A 107 -10.71 9.08 -2.85
CA LEU A 107 -11.29 10.11 -1.98
C LEU A 107 -12.81 10.20 -2.12
N GLY A 108 -13.34 10.02 -3.34
CA GLY A 108 -14.77 9.96 -3.61
C GLY A 108 -15.41 8.72 -3.00
N ALA A 109 -14.69 7.59 -3.01
CA ALA A 109 -15.12 6.37 -2.34
C ALA A 109 -15.23 6.55 -0.82
N VAL A 110 -14.31 7.26 -0.15
CA VAL A 110 -14.41 7.59 1.28
C VAL A 110 -15.72 8.34 1.56
N ARG A 111 -16.00 9.39 0.77
CA ARG A 111 -17.24 10.17 0.90
C ARG A 111 -18.49 9.30 0.74
N LEU A 112 -18.49 8.44 -0.27
CA LEU A 112 -19.62 7.54 -0.54
C LEU A 112 -19.84 6.56 0.61
N ILE A 113 -18.77 5.94 1.14
CA ILE A 113 -18.84 5.03 2.30
C ILE A 113 -19.43 5.75 3.51
N ARG A 114 -18.98 6.98 3.81
CA ARG A 114 -19.52 7.80 4.91
C ARG A 114 -21.00 8.14 4.74
N GLN A 115 -21.45 8.34 3.51
CA GLN A 115 -22.86 8.56 3.24
C GLN A 115 -23.68 7.30 3.36
N ILE A 116 -23.16 6.13 2.99
CA ILE A 116 -23.87 4.85 3.10
C ILE A 116 -23.95 4.36 4.54
N CYS A 117 -22.81 4.31 5.23
CA CYS A 117 -22.67 3.81 6.60
C CYS A 117 -21.69 4.67 7.41
N PRO A 118 -22.17 5.73 8.10
CA PRO A 118 -21.33 6.67 8.84
C PRO A 118 -20.45 6.02 9.92
N LYS A 119 -20.89 4.89 10.49
CA LYS A 119 -20.19 4.16 11.56
C LYS A 119 -19.19 3.09 11.06
N LEU A 120 -19.09 2.85 9.75
CA LEU A 120 -18.09 1.93 9.23
C LEU A 120 -16.72 2.62 9.27
N SER A 121 -15.76 2.06 9.99
CA SER A 121 -14.43 2.65 10.07
C SER A 121 -13.73 2.64 8.71
N VAL A 122 -13.08 3.76 8.36
CA VAL A 122 -12.37 3.95 7.09
C VAL A 122 -10.91 4.26 7.36
N HIS A 123 -10.04 3.39 6.86
CA HIS A 123 -8.60 3.58 6.93
C HIS A 123 -8.07 4.06 5.57
N ALA A 124 -7.30 5.15 5.58
CA ALA A 124 -6.58 5.58 4.38
C ALA A 124 -5.52 4.53 4.03
N SER A 125 -5.64 3.93 2.85
CA SER A 125 -4.64 2.99 2.34
C SER A 125 -3.30 3.68 2.11
N THR A 126 -2.18 2.94 2.18
CA THR A 126 -0.87 3.45 1.75
C THR A 126 -0.87 4.03 0.32
N GLN A 127 -1.85 3.64 -0.51
CA GLN A 127 -2.04 4.16 -1.87
C GLN A 127 -2.60 5.59 -1.90
N MET A 128 -3.07 6.15 -0.78
CA MET A 128 -3.34 7.60 -0.65
C MET A 128 -2.05 8.42 -0.46
N THR A 129 -0.91 7.77 -0.31
CA THR A 129 0.42 8.40 -0.24
C THR A 129 0.57 9.40 0.92
N MET A 130 0.23 8.98 2.14
CA MET A 130 0.37 9.79 3.35
C MET A 130 1.82 9.79 3.82
N THR A 131 2.50 10.95 3.77
CA THR A 131 3.95 11.10 3.97
C THR A 131 4.34 12.15 5.00
N CYS A 132 3.41 12.98 5.44
CA CYS A 132 3.61 14.02 6.45
C CYS A 132 2.27 14.40 7.11
N GLU A 133 2.36 15.11 8.25
CA GLU A 133 1.17 15.58 8.97
C GLU A 133 0.22 16.38 8.06
N ARG A 134 0.75 17.26 7.19
CA ARG A 134 -0.09 18.08 6.31
C ARG A 134 -0.91 17.27 5.31
N THR A 135 -0.43 16.12 4.83
CA THR A 135 -1.25 15.22 4.00
C THR A 135 -2.36 14.57 4.81
N ILE A 136 -2.08 14.23 6.08
CA ILE A 136 -3.08 13.65 6.99
C ILE A 136 -4.16 14.68 7.32
N SER A 137 -3.77 15.88 7.73
CA SER A 137 -4.72 16.94 8.08
C SER A 137 -5.55 17.43 6.88
N ALA A 138 -5.08 17.24 5.64
CA ALA A 138 -5.87 17.55 4.45
C ALA A 138 -7.10 16.64 4.27
N VAL A 139 -7.07 15.41 4.81
CA VAL A 139 -8.15 14.42 4.67
C VAL A 139 -8.99 14.23 5.95
N GLU A 140 -8.71 14.95 7.02
CA GLU A 140 -9.48 14.86 8.28
C GLU A 140 -10.98 15.11 8.07
N SER A 141 -11.31 16.08 7.20
CA SER A 141 -12.72 16.41 6.89
C SER A 141 -13.48 15.30 6.17
N LEU A 142 -12.80 14.31 5.61
CA LEU A 142 -13.41 13.12 4.99
C LEU A 142 -13.90 12.11 6.03
N GLY A 143 -13.53 12.26 7.31
CA GLY A 143 -13.88 11.33 8.36
C GLY A 143 -13.10 10.02 8.29
N ILE A 144 -11.83 10.07 7.93
CA ILE A 144 -10.90 8.94 8.00
C ILE A 144 -10.57 8.68 9.48
N ASP A 145 -10.54 7.40 9.89
CA ASP A 145 -10.32 7.02 11.30
C ASP A 145 -8.88 6.55 11.56
N ARG A 146 -8.13 6.17 10.51
CA ARG A 146 -6.75 5.72 10.59
C ARG A 146 -6.02 5.98 9.27
N VAL A 147 -4.72 6.24 9.32
CA VAL A 147 -3.90 6.39 8.12
C VAL A 147 -2.77 5.36 8.08
N VAL A 148 -2.59 4.72 6.90
CA VAL A 148 -1.43 3.88 6.62
C VAL A 148 -0.38 4.75 5.95
N LEU A 149 0.74 4.98 6.63
CA LEU A 149 1.83 5.79 6.09
C LEU A 149 2.46 5.15 4.85
N ALA A 150 3.03 5.99 4.00
CA ALA A 150 3.90 5.54 2.93
C ALA A 150 5.11 4.79 3.52
N ARG A 151 5.54 3.72 2.82
CA ARG A 151 6.65 2.85 3.28
C ARG A 151 8.00 3.56 3.29
N GLU A 152 8.07 4.70 2.63
CA GLU A 152 9.23 5.56 2.47
C GLU A 152 9.47 6.50 3.67
N CYS A 153 8.60 6.49 4.67
CA CYS A 153 8.79 7.25 5.90
C CYS A 153 9.84 6.60 6.81
N SER A 154 10.81 7.40 7.28
CA SER A 154 11.80 6.99 8.28
C SER A 154 11.22 7.07 9.70
N LEU A 155 11.84 6.37 10.66
CA LEU A 155 11.47 6.44 12.09
C LEU A 155 11.44 7.88 12.61
N SER A 156 12.39 8.71 12.18
CA SER A 156 12.45 10.12 12.59
C SER A 156 11.26 10.93 12.05
N GLU A 157 10.79 10.63 10.84
CA GLU A 157 9.60 11.25 10.24
C GLU A 157 8.33 10.71 10.91
N ILE A 158 8.25 9.39 11.15
CA ILE A 158 7.12 8.75 11.86
C ILE A 158 6.92 9.36 13.24
N ARG A 159 8.00 9.53 14.04
CA ARG A 159 7.93 10.18 15.35
C ARG A 159 7.37 11.61 15.28
N LYS A 160 7.74 12.39 14.27
CA LYS A 160 7.22 13.75 14.09
C LYS A 160 5.74 13.73 13.69
N ILE A 161 5.36 12.84 12.77
CA ILE A 161 3.98 12.70 12.33
C ILE A 161 3.09 12.32 13.51
N THR A 162 3.42 11.26 14.25
CA THR A 162 2.62 10.80 15.40
C THR A 162 2.54 11.83 16.52
N ALA A 163 3.59 12.64 16.72
CA ALA A 163 3.58 13.73 17.69
C ALA A 163 2.73 14.93 17.25
N SER A 164 2.42 15.07 15.95
CA SER A 164 1.73 16.23 15.36
C SER A 164 0.27 15.95 14.99
N THR A 165 -0.21 14.71 15.07
CA THR A 165 -1.59 14.34 14.76
C THR A 165 -2.20 13.46 15.84
N SER A 166 -3.51 13.61 16.06
CA SER A 166 -4.30 12.68 16.86
C SER A 166 -4.80 11.46 16.07
N MET A 167 -4.64 11.48 14.74
CA MET A 167 -5.03 10.40 13.83
C MET A 167 -4.21 9.14 14.13
N PRO A 168 -4.81 7.97 14.40
CA PRO A 168 -4.09 6.71 14.55
C PRO A 168 -3.26 6.40 13.30
N VAL A 169 -1.97 6.05 13.50
CA VAL A 169 -1.02 5.78 12.43
C VAL A 169 -0.70 4.29 12.35
N GLU A 170 -0.74 3.74 11.13
CA GLU A 170 -0.36 2.37 10.81
C GLU A 170 0.88 2.37 9.92
N THR A 171 1.85 1.47 10.19
CA THR A 171 3.08 1.32 9.39
C THR A 171 3.31 -0.12 8.97
N PHE A 172 3.88 -0.33 7.77
CA PHE A 172 4.38 -1.64 7.39
C PHE A 172 5.65 -1.98 8.16
N VAL A 173 5.75 -3.25 8.59
CA VAL A 173 6.92 -3.76 9.33
C VAL A 173 7.58 -4.96 8.65
N HIS A 174 6.88 -5.66 7.74
CA HIS A 174 7.46 -6.82 7.07
C HIS A 174 6.88 -7.06 5.68
N GLY A 175 7.70 -7.61 4.78
CA GLY A 175 7.33 -8.13 3.48
C GLY A 175 7.72 -7.24 2.31
N ALA A 176 7.10 -7.46 1.16
CA ALA A 176 7.51 -6.86 -0.11
C ALA A 176 7.45 -5.33 -0.12
N LEU A 177 8.56 -4.69 -0.51
CA LEU A 177 8.60 -3.28 -0.82
C LEU A 177 8.27 -3.00 -2.30
N CYS A 178 7.63 -1.87 -2.54
CA CYS A 178 7.46 -1.27 -3.85
C CYS A 178 8.54 -0.20 -4.04
N VAL A 179 9.17 -0.11 -5.22
CA VAL A 179 10.18 0.93 -5.49
C VAL A 179 9.54 2.30 -5.68
N ALA A 180 8.34 2.34 -6.26
CA ALA A 180 7.56 3.56 -6.43
C ALA A 180 6.66 3.79 -5.20
N TYR A 181 6.38 5.05 -4.91
CA TYR A 181 5.34 5.40 -3.96
C TYR A 181 4.01 4.74 -4.33
N SER A 182 3.38 4.10 -3.36
CA SER A 182 2.09 3.44 -3.58
C SER A 182 1.04 4.48 -3.96
N GLY A 183 0.25 4.19 -5.02
CA GLY A 183 -0.70 5.15 -5.60
C GLY A 183 -0.11 6.06 -6.68
N GLN A 184 1.21 6.07 -6.87
CA GLN A 184 1.93 6.92 -7.83
C GLN A 184 2.62 6.14 -8.96
N CYS A 185 2.30 4.85 -9.14
CA CYS A 185 2.92 4.00 -10.16
C CYS A 185 1.97 3.80 -11.35
N LEU A 186 2.34 4.35 -12.50
CA LEU A 186 1.61 4.22 -13.77
C LEU A 186 2.30 3.28 -14.76
N THR A 187 3.31 2.51 -14.31
CA THR A 187 4.13 1.68 -15.20
C THR A 187 3.32 0.60 -15.90
N SER A 188 2.45 -0.10 -15.18
CA SER A 188 1.64 -1.18 -15.76
C SER A 188 0.64 -0.64 -16.77
N GLU A 189 0.10 0.56 -16.55
CA GLU A 189 -0.76 1.29 -17.48
C GLU A 189 0.02 1.68 -18.72
N SER A 190 1.19 2.28 -18.54
CA SER A 190 2.07 2.74 -19.61
C SER A 190 2.56 1.63 -20.55
N LEU A 191 2.84 0.43 -20.00
CA LEU A 191 3.40 -0.69 -20.75
C LEU A 191 2.34 -1.63 -21.33
N GLY A 192 1.14 -1.68 -20.74
CA GLY A 192 0.17 -2.71 -21.11
C GLY A 192 -1.30 -2.37 -20.89
N GLY A 193 -1.66 -1.12 -20.64
CA GLY A 193 -3.05 -0.70 -20.40
C GLY A 193 -3.68 -1.39 -19.17
N ARG A 194 -2.87 -1.74 -18.16
CA ARG A 194 -3.30 -2.34 -16.89
C ARG A 194 -2.89 -1.45 -15.73
N SER A 195 -3.84 -0.99 -14.95
CA SER A 195 -3.54 -0.09 -13.85
C SER A 195 -3.05 -0.83 -12.59
N ALA A 196 -1.88 -0.43 -12.08
CA ALA A 196 -1.39 -0.87 -10.77
C ALA A 196 -2.28 -0.34 -9.63
N ASN A 197 -2.90 0.83 -9.81
CA ASN A 197 -3.87 1.43 -8.89
C ASN A 197 -5.22 0.70 -8.89
N ARG A 198 -5.39 -0.26 -9.83
CA ARG A 198 -6.55 -1.15 -9.94
C ARG A 198 -6.21 -2.61 -9.62
N GLY A 199 -5.07 -2.85 -8.96
CA GLY A 199 -4.66 -4.19 -8.54
C GLY A 199 -4.01 -5.05 -9.64
N GLN A 200 -3.74 -4.50 -10.82
CA GLN A 200 -3.21 -5.22 -11.99
C GLN A 200 -1.72 -4.93 -12.23
N CYS A 201 -0.94 -4.83 -11.15
CA CYS A 201 0.49 -4.57 -11.23
C CYS A 201 1.24 -5.66 -12.02
N ALA A 202 2.00 -5.25 -13.06
CA ALA A 202 2.82 -6.14 -13.87
C ALA A 202 4.19 -6.45 -13.23
N GLN A 203 4.55 -5.83 -12.11
CA GLN A 203 5.84 -5.96 -11.44
C GLN A 203 7.05 -5.59 -12.33
N ALA A 204 6.91 -4.63 -13.24
CA ALA A 204 7.99 -4.19 -14.12
C ALA A 204 9.25 -3.72 -13.38
N CYS A 205 9.13 -3.25 -12.12
CA CYS A 205 10.29 -2.92 -11.27
C CYS A 205 11.15 -4.15 -10.91
N ARG A 206 10.68 -5.37 -11.19
CA ARG A 206 11.39 -6.62 -10.95
C ARG A 206 12.06 -7.19 -12.21
N LEU A 207 12.02 -6.44 -13.32
CA LEU A 207 12.66 -6.78 -14.57
C LEU A 207 14.09 -6.23 -14.63
N GLU A 208 14.87 -6.73 -15.57
CA GLU A 208 16.20 -6.25 -15.86
C GLU A 208 16.16 -4.94 -16.66
N TYR A 209 17.10 -4.05 -16.37
CA TYR A 209 17.30 -2.79 -17.09
C TYR A 209 18.79 -2.56 -17.32
N GLU A 210 19.13 -2.08 -18.53
CA GLU A 210 20.47 -1.56 -18.82
C GLU A 210 20.53 -0.06 -18.47
N LEU A 211 21.67 0.38 -17.93
CA LEU A 211 21.91 1.80 -17.66
C LEU A 211 22.56 2.47 -18.85
N ILE A 212 21.93 3.52 -19.37
CA ILE A 212 22.51 4.38 -20.39
C ILE A 212 22.87 5.73 -19.72
N ARG A 213 24.15 6.12 -19.77
CA ARG A 213 24.65 7.41 -19.28
C ARG A 213 25.22 8.22 -20.42
N ASP A 214 24.73 9.42 -20.64
CA ASP A 214 25.18 10.35 -21.69
C ASP A 214 25.24 9.66 -23.06
N GLY A 215 24.22 8.87 -23.39
CA GLY A 215 24.08 8.11 -24.64
C GLY A 215 24.91 6.83 -24.76
N LYS A 216 25.65 6.43 -23.71
CA LYS A 216 26.47 5.21 -23.70
C LYS A 216 25.98 4.20 -22.68
N SER A 217 25.92 2.92 -23.07
CA SER A 217 25.65 1.82 -22.14
C SER A 217 26.79 1.67 -21.15
N ILE A 218 26.45 1.48 -19.86
CA ILE A 218 27.41 1.30 -18.77
C ILE A 218 27.30 -0.15 -18.30
N GLU A 219 28.40 -0.88 -18.34
CA GLU A 219 28.47 -2.21 -17.78
C GLU A 219 28.47 -2.17 -16.24
N LEU A 220 27.52 -2.83 -15.63
CA LEU A 220 27.33 -2.89 -14.18
C LEU A 220 27.62 -4.27 -13.59
N GLY A 221 28.23 -5.17 -14.36
CA GLY A 221 28.48 -6.57 -13.97
C GLY A 221 27.15 -7.29 -13.66
N ASP A 222 27.03 -7.83 -12.46
CA ASP A 222 25.84 -8.60 -12.05
C ASP A 222 24.63 -7.73 -11.65
N MET A 223 24.77 -6.39 -11.60
CA MET A 223 23.70 -5.48 -11.24
C MET A 223 22.76 -5.22 -12.42
N LYS A 224 21.73 -6.05 -12.57
CA LYS A 224 20.73 -5.98 -13.64
C LYS A 224 19.37 -5.45 -13.16
N TYR A 225 19.05 -5.62 -11.87
CA TYR A 225 17.72 -5.33 -11.30
C TYR A 225 17.68 -3.97 -10.58
N LEU A 226 17.95 -2.89 -11.34
CA LEU A 226 18.19 -1.53 -10.83
C LEU A 226 17.02 -0.90 -10.07
N LEU A 227 15.82 -1.47 -10.19
CA LEU A 227 14.58 -1.00 -9.57
C LEU A 227 13.96 -2.03 -8.62
N SER A 228 14.70 -3.09 -8.22
CA SER A 228 14.17 -4.19 -7.41
C SER A 228 14.62 -4.07 -5.95
N PRO A 229 13.81 -3.46 -5.04
CA PRO A 229 14.17 -3.37 -3.64
C PRO A 229 14.13 -4.73 -2.94
N GLN A 230 14.94 -4.87 -1.89
CA GLN A 230 14.85 -5.94 -0.92
C GLN A 230 13.51 -5.92 -0.19
N ASP A 231 13.19 -6.99 0.52
CA ASP A 231 11.99 -7.05 1.36
C ASP A 231 12.23 -6.33 2.70
N LEU A 232 11.19 -5.70 3.23
CA LEU A 232 11.22 -5.07 4.54
C LEU A 232 11.27 -6.12 5.63
N ALA A 233 12.15 -5.95 6.61
CA ALA A 233 12.19 -6.68 7.86
C ALA A 233 12.56 -5.72 9.00
N ALA A 234 11.55 -5.23 9.71
CA ALA A 234 11.67 -4.22 10.76
C ALA A 234 11.53 -4.83 12.18
N TYR A 235 12.02 -6.06 12.38
CA TYR A 235 11.88 -6.75 13.65
C TYR A 235 12.57 -6.00 14.81
N GLU A 236 13.79 -5.52 14.57
CA GLU A 236 14.59 -4.81 15.59
C GLU A 236 14.11 -3.37 15.80
N GLN A 237 13.34 -2.80 14.85
CA GLN A 237 12.76 -1.46 14.95
C GLN A 237 11.39 -1.44 15.66
N ILE A 238 10.85 -2.59 16.11
CA ILE A 238 9.57 -2.66 16.80
C ILE A 238 9.55 -1.82 18.09
N PRO A 239 10.57 -1.84 18.97
CA PRO A 239 10.60 -0.96 20.14
C PRO A 239 10.49 0.53 19.78
N ASP A 240 11.23 0.97 18.76
CA ASP A 240 11.22 2.35 18.29
C ASP A 240 9.87 2.79 17.71
N LEU A 241 9.18 1.90 17.00
CA LEU A 241 7.84 2.15 16.45
C LEU A 241 6.79 2.24 17.56
N ILE A 242 6.90 1.42 18.60
CA ILE A 242 6.04 1.49 19.78
C ILE A 242 6.27 2.79 20.55
N GLU A 243 7.53 3.16 20.78
CA GLU A 243 7.91 4.42 21.42
C GLU A 243 7.40 5.63 20.61
N ALA A 244 7.47 5.55 19.27
CA ALA A 244 6.93 6.57 18.37
C ALA A 244 5.39 6.69 18.40
N GLY A 245 4.67 5.81 19.10
CA GLY A 245 3.21 5.87 19.22
C GLY A 245 2.46 5.32 17.99
N VAL A 246 3.07 4.44 17.21
CA VAL A 246 2.40 3.77 16.09
C VAL A 246 1.28 2.87 16.61
N ALA A 247 0.05 3.05 16.11
CA ALA A 247 -1.13 2.34 16.59
C ALA A 247 -1.27 0.92 16.01
N SER A 248 -0.78 0.68 14.80
CA SER A 248 -0.88 -0.62 14.11
C SER A 248 0.36 -0.95 13.30
N LEU A 249 0.81 -2.19 13.39
CA LEU A 249 1.99 -2.76 12.73
C LEU A 249 1.53 -3.77 11.68
N LYS A 250 1.74 -3.45 10.40
CA LYS A 250 1.18 -4.20 9.27
C LYS A 250 2.21 -5.10 8.60
N ILE A 251 1.83 -6.36 8.41
CA ILE A 251 2.58 -7.35 7.62
C ILE A 251 2.03 -7.38 6.19
N GLU A 252 2.89 -7.21 5.16
CA GLU A 252 2.51 -7.42 3.75
C GLU A 252 2.56 -8.91 3.41
N GLY A 253 1.55 -9.41 2.65
CA GLY A 253 1.63 -10.81 2.25
C GLY A 253 0.35 -11.51 1.82
N ARG A 254 -0.71 -10.88 1.28
CA ARG A 254 -1.97 -11.53 0.84
C ARG A 254 -1.81 -12.61 -0.25
N LEU A 255 -0.70 -12.57 -0.98
CA LEU A 255 -0.34 -13.60 -1.98
C LEU A 255 0.62 -14.65 -1.42
N LYS A 256 0.84 -14.69 -0.11
CA LYS A 256 1.77 -15.62 0.53
C LYS A 256 1.05 -16.83 1.10
N SER A 257 1.84 -17.92 1.35
CA SER A 257 1.31 -19.15 1.91
C SER A 257 0.92 -19.00 3.39
N PRO A 258 0.03 -19.87 3.91
CA PRO A 258 -0.32 -19.89 5.32
C PRO A 258 0.89 -20.06 6.26
N GLU A 259 1.90 -20.85 5.84
CA GLU A 259 3.12 -21.02 6.62
C GLU A 259 3.93 -19.74 6.77
N TYR A 260 3.98 -18.91 5.71
CA TYR A 260 4.57 -17.58 5.79
C TYR A 260 3.81 -16.72 6.79
N VAL A 261 2.48 -16.71 6.72
CA VAL A 261 1.65 -15.90 7.63
C VAL A 261 1.87 -16.35 9.07
N ALA A 262 1.80 -17.66 9.36
CA ALA A 262 2.06 -18.20 10.70
C ALA A 262 3.42 -17.81 11.25
N ASN A 263 4.47 -18.01 10.45
CA ASN A 263 5.85 -17.73 10.81
C ASN A 263 6.05 -16.24 11.16
N ILE A 264 5.68 -15.35 10.23
CA ILE A 264 5.93 -13.92 10.37
C ILE A 264 5.08 -13.32 11.51
N VAL A 265 3.79 -13.66 11.58
CA VAL A 265 2.92 -13.16 12.65
C VAL A 265 3.45 -13.55 14.03
N ARG A 266 3.88 -14.82 14.23
CA ARG A 266 4.42 -15.30 15.52
C ARG A 266 5.69 -14.55 15.93
N HIS A 267 6.60 -14.30 14.99
CA HIS A 267 7.82 -13.55 15.28
C HIS A 267 7.50 -12.09 15.67
N TYR A 268 6.68 -11.39 14.92
CA TYR A 268 6.31 -10.00 15.23
C TYR A 268 5.48 -9.89 16.51
N ARG A 269 4.58 -10.86 16.78
CA ARG A 269 3.85 -10.92 18.05
C ARG A 269 4.83 -11.03 19.23
N ARG A 270 5.81 -11.92 19.13
CA ARG A 270 6.85 -12.05 20.17
C ARG A 270 7.63 -10.75 20.35
N ALA A 271 8.03 -10.06 19.27
CA ALA A 271 8.75 -8.79 19.37
C ALA A 271 7.93 -7.72 20.10
N ILE A 272 6.62 -7.63 19.83
CA ILE A 272 5.72 -6.72 20.53
C ILE A 272 5.62 -7.11 22.02
N ASP A 273 5.37 -8.37 22.33
CA ASP A 273 5.20 -8.85 23.71
C ASP A 273 6.49 -8.68 24.53
N ASP A 274 7.66 -8.96 23.95
CA ASP A 274 8.96 -8.75 24.59
C ASP A 274 9.23 -7.25 24.84
N THR A 275 8.91 -6.38 23.90
CA THR A 275 9.00 -4.91 24.08
C THR A 275 8.08 -4.44 25.22
N MET A 276 6.82 -4.88 25.22
CA MET A 276 5.85 -4.50 26.26
C MET A 276 6.25 -5.01 27.66
N ALA A 277 6.96 -6.13 27.71
CA ALA A 277 7.53 -6.67 28.93
C ALA A 277 8.87 -6.02 29.33
N GLY A 278 9.36 -5.02 28.61
CA GLY A 278 10.64 -4.34 28.86
C GLY A 278 11.88 -5.19 28.55
N LYS A 279 11.72 -6.26 27.74
CA LYS A 279 12.84 -7.10 27.31
C LYS A 279 13.50 -6.55 26.06
N GLN A 280 14.78 -6.85 25.88
CA GLN A 280 15.50 -6.50 24.65
C GLN A 280 15.00 -7.35 23.48
N VAL A 281 14.66 -6.67 22.37
CA VAL A 281 14.28 -7.32 21.11
C VAL A 281 15.53 -7.45 20.24
N VAL A 282 15.94 -8.70 20.00
CA VAL A 282 17.08 -9.03 19.12
C VAL A 282 16.64 -10.15 18.18
N LEU A 283 16.91 -9.97 16.91
CA LEU A 283 16.65 -11.01 15.90
C LEU A 283 17.80 -12.04 15.94
N ASP A 284 17.58 -13.15 16.61
CA ASP A 284 18.56 -14.23 16.64
C ASP A 284 18.72 -14.89 15.24
N PRO A 285 19.93 -15.45 14.92
CA PRO A 285 20.20 -15.99 13.58
C PRO A 285 19.24 -17.10 13.14
N LYS A 286 18.70 -17.89 14.08
CA LYS A 286 17.74 -18.95 13.78
C LYS A 286 16.40 -18.35 13.37
N SER A 287 15.88 -17.40 14.11
CA SER A 287 14.66 -16.68 13.79
C SER A 287 14.75 -15.93 12.47
N GLN A 288 15.88 -15.26 12.21
CA GLN A 288 16.14 -14.61 10.93
C GLN A 288 16.07 -15.61 9.77
N ARG A 289 16.76 -16.73 9.90
CA ARG A 289 16.76 -17.79 8.87
C ARG A 289 15.37 -18.38 8.64
N GLU A 290 14.57 -18.59 9.68
CA GLU A 290 13.21 -19.10 9.56
C GLU A 290 12.32 -18.11 8.77
N MET A 291 12.47 -16.81 9.02
CA MET A 291 11.75 -15.77 8.28
C MET A 291 12.19 -15.71 6.80
N GLU A 292 13.50 -15.74 6.53
CA GLU A 292 14.06 -15.72 5.16
C GLU A 292 13.63 -16.93 4.34
N LEU A 293 13.62 -18.14 4.94
CA LEU A 293 13.18 -19.38 4.27
C LEU A 293 11.72 -19.35 3.88
N SER A 294 10.85 -18.71 4.67
CA SER A 294 9.45 -18.59 4.30
C SER A 294 9.28 -17.73 3.03
N PHE A 295 9.89 -16.56 2.97
CA PHE A 295 10.04 -15.77 1.75
C PHE A 295 11.00 -14.59 1.97
N SER A 296 12.06 -14.48 1.15
CA SER A 296 12.94 -13.31 1.14
C SER A 296 13.60 -13.09 -0.23
N ARG A 297 13.76 -11.82 -0.63
CA ARG A 297 14.63 -11.34 -1.72
C ARG A 297 15.87 -10.63 -1.16
N GLY A 298 16.25 -10.97 0.05
CA GLY A 298 17.11 -10.21 0.93
C GLY A 298 16.28 -9.30 1.84
N PHE A 299 16.71 -9.15 3.11
CA PHE A 299 16.06 -8.30 4.08
C PHE A 299 16.79 -6.98 4.27
N SER A 300 16.02 -5.91 4.44
CA SER A 300 16.51 -4.59 4.83
C SER A 300 15.50 -3.91 5.74
N PRO A 301 15.89 -2.91 6.55
CA PRO A 301 14.94 -2.09 7.31
C PRO A 301 14.14 -1.14 6.41
N GLY A 302 14.23 -1.25 5.09
CA GLY A 302 13.61 -0.32 4.15
C GLY A 302 14.14 1.09 4.33
N TRP A 303 13.23 2.05 4.50
CA TRP A 303 13.56 3.45 4.77
C TRP A 303 13.49 3.82 6.26
N LEU A 304 13.15 2.89 7.16
CA LEU A 304 12.97 3.18 8.59
C LEU A 304 14.23 3.77 9.23
N GLU A 305 15.41 3.29 8.87
CA GLU A 305 16.71 3.82 9.35
C GLU A 305 17.21 5.03 8.54
N GLY A 306 16.38 5.58 7.65
CA GLY A 306 16.77 6.61 6.68
C GLY A 306 17.04 6.01 5.30
N CYS A 307 17.60 6.81 4.39
CA CYS A 307 17.78 6.41 3.01
C CYS A 307 19.21 5.92 2.76
N ASP A 308 19.36 4.62 2.48
CA ASP A 308 20.55 4.03 1.86
C ASP A 308 20.11 3.35 0.56
N HIS A 309 20.31 4.05 -0.56
CA HIS A 309 19.87 3.58 -1.88
C HIS A 309 20.55 2.27 -2.32
N LYS A 310 21.81 2.06 -1.94
CA LYS A 310 22.59 0.87 -2.33
C LYS A 310 22.18 -0.37 -1.53
N ARG A 311 21.95 -0.20 -0.20
CA ARG A 311 21.44 -1.27 0.65
C ARG A 311 20.04 -1.68 0.26
N LEU A 312 19.19 -0.71 -0.08
CA LEU A 312 17.80 -0.96 -0.43
C LEU A 312 17.66 -1.71 -1.76
N VAL A 313 18.45 -1.31 -2.78
CA VAL A 313 18.43 -1.90 -4.12
C VAL A 313 19.85 -2.32 -4.52
N PRO A 314 20.31 -3.50 -4.11
CA PRO A 314 21.63 -4.01 -4.49
C PRO A 314 21.70 -4.40 -5.97
N GLY A 315 20.58 -4.56 -6.66
CA GLY A 315 20.52 -4.80 -8.10
C GLY A 315 20.81 -6.24 -8.57
N LEU A 316 21.08 -7.17 -7.63
CA LEU A 316 21.58 -8.52 -7.95
C LEU A 316 20.49 -9.55 -8.24
N THR A 317 19.28 -9.37 -7.69
CA THR A 317 18.17 -10.33 -7.85
C THR A 317 16.81 -9.68 -7.70
N SER A 318 15.81 -10.28 -8.33
CA SER A 318 14.39 -9.91 -8.14
C SER A 318 13.52 -11.05 -7.61
N ALA A 319 14.09 -12.25 -7.51
CA ALA A 319 13.39 -13.47 -7.12
C ALA A 319 13.60 -13.84 -5.64
N LYS A 320 12.81 -14.81 -5.15
CA LYS A 320 13.09 -15.46 -3.86
C LYS A 320 14.49 -16.07 -3.92
N GLN A 321 15.36 -15.69 -2.99
CA GLN A 321 16.76 -16.12 -2.94
C GLN A 321 16.95 -17.28 -1.94
N GLY A 322 16.21 -17.27 -0.82
CA GLY A 322 16.42 -18.20 0.29
C GLY A 322 17.56 -17.77 1.21
N VAL A 323 18.20 -18.74 1.86
CA VAL A 323 19.31 -18.52 2.81
C VAL A 323 20.59 -19.08 2.22
N LEU A 324 21.68 -18.33 2.26
CA LEU A 324 23.01 -18.86 1.89
C LEU A 324 23.35 -20.04 2.84
N ALA A 325 23.47 -21.22 2.26
CA ALA A 325 23.68 -22.45 3.00
C ALA A 325 25.15 -22.91 3.05
N GLY A 326 25.97 -22.43 2.12
CA GLY A 326 27.39 -22.78 2.03
C GLY A 326 27.92 -22.66 0.60
N ARG A 327 29.03 -23.37 0.32
CA ARG A 327 29.68 -23.34 -0.97
C ARG A 327 30.03 -24.73 -1.44
N VAL A 328 30.06 -24.92 -2.76
CA VAL A 328 30.50 -26.14 -3.43
C VAL A 328 32.02 -26.26 -3.27
N VAL A 329 32.49 -27.40 -2.74
CA VAL A 329 33.92 -27.75 -2.67
C VAL A 329 34.32 -28.57 -3.90
N ARG A 330 33.48 -29.55 -4.29
CA ARG A 330 33.68 -30.33 -5.53
C ARG A 330 32.40 -31.07 -5.93
N LYS A 331 32.32 -31.42 -7.21
CA LYS A 331 31.24 -32.26 -7.79
C LYS A 331 31.77 -33.58 -8.25
N LYS A 332 31.02 -34.67 -7.97
CA LYS A 332 31.33 -36.03 -8.47
C LYS A 332 30.05 -36.76 -8.88
N GLY A 333 29.69 -36.72 -10.16
CA GLY A 333 28.43 -37.26 -10.67
C GLY A 333 27.21 -36.56 -10.09
N ASP A 334 26.33 -37.31 -9.44
CA ASP A 334 25.13 -36.77 -8.77
C ASP A 334 25.38 -36.37 -7.30
N ARG A 335 26.65 -36.34 -6.86
CA ARG A 335 27.05 -35.96 -5.49
C ARG A 335 27.83 -34.66 -5.48
N ILE A 336 27.43 -33.75 -4.58
CA ILE A 336 28.13 -32.48 -4.31
C ILE A 336 28.80 -32.59 -2.95
N VAL A 337 30.08 -32.30 -2.88
CA VAL A 337 30.76 -32.04 -1.60
C VAL A 337 30.69 -30.55 -1.37
N ALA A 338 30.13 -30.14 -0.24
CA ALA A 338 29.91 -28.77 0.12
C ALA A 338 30.45 -28.48 1.53
N GLU A 339 30.90 -27.24 1.74
CA GLU A 339 31.15 -26.69 3.05
C GLU A 339 29.91 -25.87 3.44
N LEU A 340 29.22 -26.30 4.49
CA LEU A 340 28.00 -25.68 4.95
C LEU A 340 28.29 -24.63 6.02
N ASP A 341 27.57 -23.51 5.96
CA ASP A 341 27.55 -22.46 6.98
C ASP A 341 26.32 -22.62 7.92
N VAL A 342 25.28 -23.35 7.47
CA VAL A 342 24.05 -23.58 8.22
C VAL A 342 23.64 -25.04 8.16
N GLU A 343 22.71 -25.44 9.07
CA GLU A 343 22.15 -26.79 9.07
C GLU A 343 21.26 -27.04 7.84
N LEU A 344 21.48 -28.16 7.15
CA LEU A 344 20.60 -28.72 6.12
C LEU A 344 20.07 -30.09 6.52
N ALA A 345 18.93 -30.48 5.96
CA ALA A 345 18.29 -31.75 6.21
C ALA A 345 17.86 -32.45 4.90
N ASN A 346 17.68 -33.74 4.96
CA ASN A 346 17.08 -34.50 3.87
C ASN A 346 15.70 -33.94 3.50
N GLY A 347 15.44 -33.73 2.21
CA GLY A 347 14.24 -33.13 1.69
C GLY A 347 14.30 -31.61 1.49
N ASP A 348 15.32 -30.91 2.05
CA ASP A 348 15.51 -29.48 1.84
C ASP A 348 15.74 -29.19 0.36
N GLY A 349 15.13 -28.09 -0.10
CA GLY A 349 15.36 -27.56 -1.46
C GLY A 349 16.58 -26.65 -1.47
N VAL A 350 17.51 -26.89 -2.41
CA VAL A 350 18.68 -26.06 -2.61
C VAL A 350 18.84 -25.64 -4.07
N VAL A 351 19.48 -24.50 -4.29
CA VAL A 351 19.82 -23.95 -5.61
C VAL A 351 21.30 -23.57 -5.61
N PHE A 352 21.98 -23.93 -6.70
CA PHE A 352 23.35 -23.53 -6.96
C PHE A 352 23.35 -22.23 -7.76
N GLN A 353 23.91 -21.16 -7.19
CA GLN A 353 23.87 -19.82 -7.77
C GLN A 353 24.50 -19.78 -9.16
N ALA A 354 23.72 -19.40 -10.15
CA ALA A 354 24.16 -19.17 -11.52
C ALA A 354 23.37 -18.00 -12.13
N ASP A 355 23.67 -17.66 -13.39
CA ASP A 355 22.89 -16.65 -14.11
C ASP A 355 21.49 -17.20 -14.44
N ARG A 356 20.51 -16.75 -13.70
CA ARG A 356 19.12 -17.17 -13.86
C ARG A 356 18.52 -16.68 -15.18
N SER A 357 18.94 -15.51 -15.67
CA SER A 357 18.47 -14.95 -16.93
C SER A 357 18.93 -15.77 -18.13
N ALA A 358 20.10 -16.41 -18.02
CA ALA A 358 20.64 -17.36 -19.00
C ALA A 358 20.05 -18.77 -18.88
N GLY A 359 19.17 -19.04 -17.89
CA GLY A 359 18.59 -20.36 -17.66
C GLY A 359 19.56 -21.39 -17.07
N ASN A 360 20.70 -20.96 -16.54
CA ASN A 360 21.78 -21.82 -16.06
C ASN A 360 21.64 -22.18 -14.56
N GLU A 361 20.63 -21.67 -13.87
CA GLU A 361 20.40 -21.95 -12.45
C GLU A 361 19.88 -23.38 -12.27
N VAL A 362 20.58 -24.16 -11.47
CA VAL A 362 20.23 -25.55 -11.18
C VAL A 362 19.90 -25.71 -9.71
N GLY A 363 18.83 -26.42 -9.41
CA GLY A 363 18.42 -26.70 -8.05
C GLY A 363 17.76 -28.07 -7.91
N GLY A 364 17.63 -28.53 -6.66
CA GLY A 364 17.00 -29.82 -6.38
C GLY A 364 16.74 -30.02 -4.91
N ARG A 365 16.01 -31.11 -4.59
CA ARG A 365 15.84 -31.55 -3.20
C ARG A 365 16.96 -32.49 -2.81
N ILE A 366 17.53 -32.26 -1.62
CA ILE A 366 18.54 -33.16 -1.05
C ILE A 366 17.88 -34.51 -0.76
N PHE A 367 18.40 -35.55 -1.38
CA PHE A 367 17.92 -36.91 -1.15
C PHE A 367 18.57 -37.52 0.09
N GLN A 368 19.92 -37.42 0.21
CA GLN A 368 20.68 -37.92 1.35
C GLN A 368 21.90 -37.04 1.66
N ILE A 369 22.13 -36.82 2.95
CA ILE A 369 23.32 -36.14 3.45
C ILE A 369 24.30 -37.17 4.02
N PHE A 370 25.60 -36.96 3.80
CA PHE A 370 26.66 -37.76 4.38
C PHE A 370 27.66 -36.89 5.12
N VAL A 371 27.99 -37.27 6.36
CA VAL A 371 29.07 -36.67 7.17
C VAL A 371 30.09 -37.78 7.42
N ASN A 372 31.34 -37.53 7.05
CA ASN A 372 32.44 -38.58 7.14
C ASN A 372 32.01 -39.91 6.51
N GLN A 373 31.37 -39.86 5.32
CA GLN A 373 30.87 -41.00 4.53
C GLN A 373 29.71 -41.79 5.22
N LYS A 374 29.20 -41.38 6.37
CA LYS A 374 28.04 -41.96 7.02
C LYS A 374 26.78 -41.18 6.67
N PRO A 375 25.68 -41.88 6.29
CA PRO A 375 24.41 -41.19 6.02
C PRO A 375 23.83 -40.59 7.30
N THR A 376 23.26 -39.40 7.18
CA THR A 376 22.56 -38.71 8.27
C THR A 376 21.35 -37.99 7.72
N ASP A 377 20.34 -37.74 8.56
CA ASP A 377 19.13 -37.03 8.18
C ASP A 377 19.34 -35.51 8.17
N GLN A 378 20.35 -35.03 8.88
CA GLN A 378 20.69 -33.61 8.94
C GLN A 378 22.18 -33.41 9.26
N ALA A 379 22.72 -32.29 8.83
CA ALA A 379 24.09 -31.89 9.15
C ALA A 379 24.15 -30.38 9.40
N GLY A 380 24.88 -29.97 10.43
CA GLY A 380 25.23 -28.58 10.74
C GLY A 380 26.41 -28.07 9.92
N PRO A 381 26.99 -26.91 10.27
CA PRO A 381 28.15 -26.33 9.59
C PRO A 381 29.32 -27.30 9.48
N GLY A 382 30.01 -27.27 8.34
CA GLY A 382 31.16 -28.08 8.03
C GLY A 382 31.07 -28.82 6.72
N LEU A 383 32.06 -29.72 6.47
CA LEU A 383 32.18 -30.45 5.21
C LEU A 383 31.19 -31.63 5.16
N VAL A 384 30.33 -31.64 4.15
CA VAL A 384 29.32 -32.67 3.90
C VAL A 384 29.30 -33.12 2.45
N ALA A 385 28.70 -34.27 2.19
CA ALA A 385 28.37 -34.66 0.82
C ALA A 385 26.83 -34.74 0.68
N LEU A 386 26.30 -34.13 -0.37
CA LEU A 386 24.87 -34.01 -0.67
C LEU A 386 24.58 -34.86 -1.91
N ASP A 387 23.69 -35.84 -1.79
CA ASP A 387 23.16 -36.60 -2.91
C ASP A 387 21.78 -36.04 -3.31
N PHE A 388 21.53 -36.02 -4.62
CA PHE A 388 20.30 -35.60 -5.25
C PHE A 388 19.64 -36.74 -6.00
N GLN A 389 18.41 -36.52 -6.49
CA GLN A 389 17.77 -37.50 -7.37
C GLN A 389 18.66 -37.80 -8.56
N LYS A 390 18.78 -39.09 -8.89
CA LYS A 390 19.68 -39.60 -9.94
C LYS A 390 19.45 -38.88 -11.28
N GLY A 391 20.49 -38.33 -11.83
CA GLY A 391 20.50 -37.62 -13.12
C GLY A 391 20.13 -36.14 -13.03
N LEU A 392 19.62 -35.65 -11.90
CA LEU A 392 19.15 -34.27 -11.77
C LEU A 392 20.27 -33.22 -11.97
N ILE A 393 21.44 -33.45 -11.39
CA ILE A 393 22.59 -32.53 -11.42
C ILE A 393 23.77 -33.05 -12.20
N ARG A 394 23.68 -34.27 -12.77
CA ARG A 394 24.80 -34.95 -13.41
C ARG A 394 25.42 -34.14 -14.52
N ASP A 395 24.61 -33.62 -15.43
CA ASP A 395 25.08 -32.91 -16.63
C ASP A 395 25.10 -31.36 -16.41
N ALA A 396 24.73 -30.90 -15.21
CA ALA A 396 24.73 -29.48 -14.86
C ALA A 396 26.14 -28.95 -14.62
N GLN A 397 26.45 -27.76 -15.11
CA GLN A 397 27.72 -27.06 -14.83
C GLN A 397 27.63 -26.46 -13.41
N ILE A 398 28.09 -27.21 -12.41
CA ILE A 398 28.23 -26.73 -11.03
C ILE A 398 29.75 -26.63 -10.75
N LEU A 399 30.18 -25.42 -10.41
CA LEU A 399 31.58 -25.05 -10.24
C LEU A 399 32.01 -25.08 -8.77
N GLU A 400 33.31 -25.30 -8.53
CA GLU A 400 33.89 -25.14 -7.18
C GLU A 400 33.81 -23.68 -6.74
N GLY A 401 33.54 -23.42 -5.46
CA GLY A 401 33.30 -22.11 -4.87
C GLY A 401 31.91 -21.54 -5.08
N GLN A 402 31.06 -22.16 -5.92
CA GLN A 402 29.71 -21.71 -6.21
C GLN A 402 28.86 -21.73 -4.94
N ALA A 403 28.08 -20.67 -4.72
CA ALA A 403 27.20 -20.55 -3.56
C ALA A 403 26.01 -21.52 -3.64
N ILE A 404 25.65 -22.07 -2.50
CA ILE A 404 24.48 -22.96 -2.31
C ILE A 404 23.46 -22.20 -1.50
N TRP A 405 22.27 -22.03 -2.06
CA TRP A 405 21.15 -21.37 -1.38
C TRP A 405 20.08 -22.37 -0.98
N GLN A 406 19.70 -22.41 0.29
CA GLN A 406 18.53 -23.16 0.77
C GLN A 406 17.27 -22.36 0.44
N THR A 407 16.38 -22.91 -0.37
CA THR A 407 15.16 -22.24 -0.86
C THR A 407 13.88 -22.79 -0.22
N ASP A 408 13.93 -23.98 0.35
CA ASP A 408 12.81 -24.65 0.98
C ASP A 408 13.26 -25.56 2.13
N ALA A 409 12.46 -25.64 3.20
CA ALA A 409 12.70 -26.50 4.37
C ALA A 409 11.38 -27.16 4.80
N PRO A 410 11.05 -28.38 4.30
CA PRO A 410 9.77 -29.05 4.56
C PRO A 410 9.48 -29.32 6.04
N ARG A 411 10.53 -29.57 6.84
CA ARG A 411 10.39 -29.73 8.30
C ARG A 411 9.88 -28.46 8.97
N LEU A 412 10.39 -27.31 8.53
CA LEU A 412 9.96 -26.01 9.00
C LEU A 412 8.51 -25.72 8.59
N SER A 413 8.17 -25.94 7.32
CA SER A 413 6.80 -25.79 6.82
C SER A 413 5.81 -26.68 7.60
N LYS A 414 6.18 -27.93 7.88
CA LYS A 414 5.37 -28.85 8.68
C LYS A 414 5.17 -28.31 10.13
N ARG A 415 6.23 -27.79 10.75
CA ARG A 415 6.14 -27.19 12.09
C ARG A 415 5.18 -26.00 12.09
N TRP A 416 5.25 -25.12 11.09
CA TRP A 416 4.35 -23.97 11.01
C TRP A 416 2.90 -24.39 10.77
N ARG A 417 2.64 -25.38 9.91
CA ARG A 417 1.28 -25.94 9.72
C ARG A 417 0.68 -26.48 11.02
N GLN A 418 1.48 -27.07 11.89
CA GLN A 418 1.01 -27.59 13.17
C GLN A 418 0.50 -26.49 14.11
N THR A 419 0.96 -25.26 13.99
CA THR A 419 0.50 -24.14 14.84
C THR A 419 -0.94 -23.73 14.58
N PHE A 420 -1.47 -24.02 13.39
CA PHE A 420 -2.85 -23.69 13.00
C PHE A 420 -3.68 -24.87 12.48
N ALA A 421 -3.18 -26.09 12.62
CA ALA A 421 -3.90 -27.31 12.22
C ALA A 421 -5.11 -27.60 13.12
N LYS A 422 -5.14 -27.03 14.31
CA LYS A 422 -6.26 -27.12 15.25
C LYS A 422 -6.46 -25.74 15.86
N GLU A 423 -7.71 -25.44 16.20
CA GLU A 423 -8.00 -24.25 17.00
C GLU A 423 -7.27 -24.34 18.34
N ASN A 424 -6.39 -23.40 18.61
CA ASN A 424 -5.64 -23.28 19.85
C ASN A 424 -5.87 -21.90 20.47
N PHE A 425 -6.66 -21.85 21.53
CA PHE A 425 -7.00 -20.59 22.20
C PHE A 425 -5.87 -20.13 23.14
N GLU A 426 -4.67 -19.83 22.62
CA GLU A 426 -3.56 -19.29 23.42
C GLU A 426 -3.90 -17.92 24.03
N ARG A 427 -4.65 -17.09 23.28
CA ARG A 427 -5.15 -15.80 23.80
C ARG A 427 -6.63 -15.91 24.12
N LYS A 428 -6.96 -15.72 25.39
CA LYS A 428 -8.34 -15.80 25.87
C LYS A 428 -8.84 -14.43 26.30
N ILE A 429 -10.16 -14.25 26.15
CA ILE A 429 -10.87 -13.07 26.63
C ILE A 429 -11.08 -13.24 28.13
N GLN A 430 -10.58 -12.28 28.88
CA GLN A 430 -10.64 -12.31 30.34
C GLN A 430 -12.00 -11.84 30.84
N LEU A 431 -12.71 -12.74 31.52
CA LEU A 431 -14.02 -12.49 32.10
C LEU A 431 -13.90 -12.28 33.61
N ARG A 432 -14.70 -11.37 34.13
CA ARG A 432 -14.92 -11.17 35.57
C ARG A 432 -16.36 -11.51 35.88
N VAL A 433 -16.57 -12.40 36.84
CA VAL A 433 -17.91 -12.82 37.31
C VAL A 433 -18.17 -12.21 38.68
N SER A 434 -19.32 -11.61 38.86
CA SER A 434 -19.70 -11.05 40.14
C SER A 434 -21.21 -11.30 40.41
N GLY A 435 -21.62 -11.31 41.66
CA GLY A 435 -23.03 -11.50 42.04
C GLY A 435 -23.23 -11.94 43.44
N THR A 436 -24.48 -12.24 43.79
CA THR A 436 -24.88 -12.72 45.09
C THR A 436 -25.70 -14.01 44.94
N LEU A 437 -25.36 -15.01 45.75
CA LEU A 437 -26.11 -16.27 45.84
C LEU A 437 -26.80 -16.37 47.18
N ARG A 438 -28.14 -16.39 47.17
CA ARG A 438 -28.97 -16.42 48.41
C ARG A 438 -29.94 -17.59 48.40
N LEU A 439 -30.26 -18.08 49.59
CA LEU A 439 -31.30 -19.05 49.79
C LEU A 439 -32.66 -18.48 49.34
N GLY A 440 -33.43 -19.29 48.60
CA GLY A 440 -34.80 -18.91 48.21
C GLY A 440 -34.89 -17.94 47.05
N GLU A 441 -33.77 -17.53 46.47
CA GLU A 441 -33.72 -16.62 45.33
C GLU A 441 -33.13 -17.30 44.09
N PRO A 442 -33.61 -17.06 42.85
CA PRO A 442 -32.95 -17.56 41.62
C PRO A 442 -31.53 -17.04 41.47
N ILE A 443 -30.70 -17.79 40.74
CA ILE A 443 -29.30 -17.39 40.54
C ILE A 443 -29.24 -16.26 39.50
N ALA A 444 -28.61 -15.13 39.87
CA ALA A 444 -28.30 -14.02 38.98
C ALA A 444 -26.85 -13.59 39.16
N LEU A 445 -26.05 -13.79 38.12
CA LEU A 445 -24.64 -13.38 38.09
C LEU A 445 -24.42 -12.33 36.98
N ARG A 446 -23.52 -11.43 37.21
CA ARG A 446 -23.01 -10.47 36.20
C ARG A 446 -21.67 -10.92 35.68
N VAL A 447 -21.53 -10.96 34.38
CA VAL A 447 -20.25 -11.25 33.71
C VAL A 447 -19.81 -10.01 32.97
N ALA A 448 -18.62 -9.54 33.25
CA ALA A 448 -18.03 -8.36 32.63
C ALA A 448 -16.72 -8.69 31.94
N TRP A 449 -16.46 -8.01 30.84
CA TRP A 449 -15.16 -8.05 30.15
C TRP A 449 -14.88 -6.70 29.48
N SER A 450 -13.60 -6.41 29.24
CA SER A 450 -13.17 -5.23 28.51
C SER A 450 -12.61 -5.66 27.16
N GLU A 451 -13.09 -5.07 26.09
CA GLU A 451 -12.62 -5.32 24.74
C GLU A 451 -12.33 -3.99 24.05
N SER A 452 -11.24 -3.93 23.28
CA SER A 452 -10.93 -2.82 22.38
C SER A 452 -10.94 -3.36 20.97
N ARG A 453 -11.93 -2.98 20.16
CA ARG A 453 -11.99 -3.25 18.72
C ARG A 453 -11.91 -1.94 17.95
N GLU A 454 -11.49 -2.02 16.69
CA GLU A 454 -11.49 -0.87 15.79
C GLU A 454 -12.89 -0.25 15.66
N GLY A 455 -12.96 1.07 15.74
CA GLY A 455 -14.22 1.83 15.65
C GLY A 455 -15.12 1.78 16.89
N LEU A 456 -14.69 1.10 17.97
CA LEU A 456 -15.35 1.11 19.28
C LEU A 456 -14.38 1.67 20.32
N GLU A 457 -14.82 2.65 21.10
CA GLU A 457 -14.10 3.02 22.33
C GLU A 457 -13.94 1.79 23.20
N LYS A 458 -12.86 1.73 24.00
CA LYS A 458 -12.65 0.66 24.98
C LYS A 458 -13.92 0.52 25.82
N SER A 459 -14.74 -0.46 25.49
CA SER A 459 -16.04 -0.64 26.11
C SER A 459 -15.93 -1.72 27.16
N ASP A 460 -16.42 -1.38 28.35
CA ASP A 460 -16.65 -2.38 29.40
C ASP A 460 -18.01 -3.02 29.11
N TRP A 461 -17.97 -4.27 28.69
CA TRP A 461 -19.15 -5.07 28.40
C TRP A 461 -19.61 -5.79 29.64
N SER A 462 -20.91 -5.98 29.77
CA SER A 462 -21.46 -6.86 30.78
C SER A 462 -22.74 -7.52 30.32
N LEU A 463 -22.94 -8.75 30.76
CA LEU A 463 -24.20 -9.48 30.59
C LEU A 463 -24.67 -10.06 31.92
N SER A 464 -25.97 -10.32 31.99
CA SER A 464 -26.58 -11.02 33.12
C SER A 464 -26.70 -12.50 32.80
N LEU A 465 -26.11 -13.35 33.64
CA LEU A 465 -26.20 -14.80 33.57
C LEU A 465 -27.21 -15.27 34.62
N ASN A 466 -28.42 -15.57 34.19
CA ASN A 466 -29.54 -15.94 35.05
C ASN A 466 -29.86 -17.42 34.91
N HIS A 467 -30.26 -18.05 36.04
CA HIS A 467 -30.76 -19.41 36.05
C HIS A 467 -31.94 -19.56 37.04
N PRO A 468 -33.05 -20.22 36.64
CA PRO A 468 -34.27 -20.30 37.44
C PRO A 468 -34.14 -21.18 38.70
N TYR A 469 -33.02 -21.90 38.85
CA TYR A 469 -32.82 -22.73 40.04
C TYR A 469 -32.75 -21.87 41.31
N VAL A 470 -33.54 -22.27 42.33
CA VAL A 470 -33.60 -21.63 43.61
C VAL A 470 -32.85 -22.49 44.64
N PRO A 471 -31.68 -22.03 45.16
CA PRO A 471 -30.89 -22.78 46.09
C PRO A 471 -31.61 -23.02 47.43
N LEU A 472 -31.52 -24.25 47.90
CA LEU A 472 -31.94 -24.67 49.27
C LEU A 472 -30.73 -24.76 50.17
N LYS A 473 -30.94 -24.80 51.49
CA LYS A 473 -29.85 -24.97 52.48
C LYS A 473 -29.16 -26.32 52.28
N ALA A 474 -27.85 -26.31 52.19
CA ALA A 474 -27.05 -27.52 52.03
C ALA A 474 -27.05 -28.41 53.30
N GLN A 475 -27.20 -29.73 53.12
CA GLN A 475 -27.15 -30.69 54.21
C GLN A 475 -25.68 -31.11 54.54
N LYS A 476 -24.78 -31.18 53.55
CA LYS A 476 -23.38 -31.65 53.71
C LYS A 476 -22.33 -30.73 53.06
N HIS A 477 -22.60 -30.19 51.87
CA HIS A 477 -21.57 -29.46 51.10
C HIS A 477 -22.20 -28.13 50.59
N PRO A 478 -22.09 -27.03 51.34
CA PRO A 478 -22.51 -25.74 50.88
C PRO A 478 -21.64 -25.25 49.68
N ALA A 479 -22.22 -24.44 48.82
CA ALA A 479 -21.51 -23.81 47.72
C ALA A 479 -20.40 -22.92 48.27
N THR A 480 -19.24 -22.95 47.62
CA THR A 480 -18.11 -22.05 47.93
C THR A 480 -17.74 -21.27 46.68
N GLN A 481 -17.14 -20.12 46.87
CA GLN A 481 -16.65 -19.27 45.78
C GLN A 481 -15.64 -20.03 44.88
N GLU A 482 -14.75 -20.80 45.52
CA GLU A 482 -13.78 -21.64 44.79
C GLU A 482 -14.44 -22.70 43.92
N ALA A 483 -15.47 -23.39 44.47
CA ALA A 483 -16.21 -24.41 43.71
C ALA A 483 -16.96 -23.80 42.50
N ILE A 484 -17.57 -22.62 42.68
CA ILE A 484 -18.22 -21.88 41.60
C ILE A 484 -17.21 -21.49 40.52
N PHE A 485 -16.09 -20.86 40.91
CA PHE A 485 -15.00 -20.47 40.02
C PHE A 485 -14.46 -21.68 39.26
N GLN A 486 -14.07 -22.76 39.91
CA GLN A 486 -13.52 -23.95 39.29
C GLN A 486 -14.46 -24.59 38.26
N GLN A 487 -15.79 -24.61 38.50
CA GLN A 487 -16.75 -25.21 37.59
C GLN A 487 -17.12 -24.26 36.41
N LEU A 488 -17.28 -22.99 36.67
CA LEU A 488 -17.54 -22.02 35.62
C LEU A 488 -16.31 -21.83 34.70
N ASN A 489 -15.10 -21.85 35.25
CA ASN A 489 -13.84 -21.68 34.50
C ASN A 489 -13.41 -22.93 33.71
N ARG A 490 -14.19 -24.03 33.74
CA ARG A 490 -14.03 -25.17 32.83
C ARG A 490 -14.47 -24.80 31.40
N LEU A 491 -13.99 -23.70 30.90
CA LEU A 491 -14.33 -23.15 29.57
C LEU A 491 -13.56 -23.82 28.42
N GLY A 492 -12.57 -24.69 28.76
CA GLY A 492 -11.89 -25.63 27.85
C GLY A 492 -11.51 -25.04 26.49
N ASN A 493 -12.10 -25.60 25.45
CA ASN A 493 -11.84 -25.24 24.06
C ASN A 493 -12.70 -24.05 23.61
N THR A 494 -12.75 -22.96 24.43
CA THR A 494 -13.43 -21.72 24.11
C THR A 494 -12.45 -20.54 24.20
N PRO A 495 -12.75 -19.40 23.57
CA PRO A 495 -11.90 -18.21 23.61
C PRO A 495 -12.01 -17.44 24.95
N TYR A 496 -12.61 -18.00 25.98
CA TYR A 496 -12.91 -17.32 27.23
C TYR A 496 -12.13 -17.91 28.41
N GLU A 497 -11.81 -17.05 29.38
CA GLU A 497 -11.19 -17.43 30.65
C GLU A 497 -11.73 -16.52 31.75
N ILE A 498 -12.17 -17.11 32.88
CA ILE A 498 -12.57 -16.34 34.05
C ILE A 498 -11.30 -16.08 34.87
N VAL A 499 -10.95 -14.80 35.00
CA VAL A 499 -9.75 -14.35 35.78
C VAL A 499 -10.11 -13.88 37.16
N ASP A 500 -11.39 -13.52 37.41
CA ASP A 500 -11.89 -13.07 38.69
C ASP A 500 -13.34 -13.53 38.89
N CYS A 501 -13.66 -14.00 40.09
CA CYS A 501 -14.99 -14.48 40.44
C CYS A 501 -15.31 -14.03 41.87
N GLN A 502 -16.16 -13.00 41.99
CA GLN A 502 -16.57 -12.40 43.25
C GLN A 502 -18.08 -12.66 43.47
N VAL A 503 -18.39 -13.82 44.06
CA VAL A 503 -19.75 -14.22 44.38
C VAL A 503 -19.96 -14.22 45.89
N GLU A 504 -20.77 -13.29 46.40
CA GLU A 504 -21.17 -13.28 47.82
C GLU A 504 -22.18 -14.38 48.10
N ILE A 505 -21.92 -15.22 49.08
CA ILE A 505 -22.71 -16.39 49.38
C ILE A 505 -23.38 -16.21 50.75
N HIS A 506 -24.72 -16.26 50.80
CA HIS A 506 -25.50 -16.09 52.02
C HIS A 506 -26.35 -17.34 52.33
N GLY A 507 -26.28 -17.82 53.58
CA GLY A 507 -27.15 -18.84 54.12
C GLY A 507 -26.79 -20.29 53.80
N GLU A 508 -25.58 -20.60 53.42
CA GLU A 508 -25.08 -21.97 53.14
C GLU A 508 -25.89 -22.67 52.00
N PRO A 509 -26.05 -22.08 50.79
CA PRO A 509 -26.87 -22.63 49.74
C PRO A 509 -26.23 -23.90 49.13
N MET A 510 -27.04 -24.85 48.74
CA MET A 510 -26.65 -25.99 47.92
C MET A 510 -26.69 -25.60 46.45
N LEU A 511 -25.63 -25.80 45.73
CA LEU A 511 -25.53 -25.57 44.29
C LEU A 511 -25.05 -26.82 43.57
N PRO A 512 -25.92 -27.59 42.88
CA PRO A 512 -25.53 -28.81 42.18
C PRO A 512 -24.55 -28.52 41.04
N LEU A 513 -23.65 -29.47 40.80
CA LEU A 513 -22.66 -29.36 39.70
C LEU A 513 -23.33 -29.32 38.31
N SER A 514 -24.52 -29.94 38.16
CA SER A 514 -25.33 -29.87 36.95
C SER A 514 -25.75 -28.42 36.63
N ILE A 515 -26.24 -27.69 37.64
CA ILE A 515 -26.65 -26.30 37.51
C ILE A 515 -25.47 -25.39 37.12
N LEU A 516 -24.28 -25.63 37.73
CA LEU A 516 -23.07 -24.90 37.30
C LEU A 516 -22.65 -25.27 35.86
N GLY A 517 -22.90 -26.52 35.44
CA GLY A 517 -22.70 -26.95 34.04
C GLY A 517 -23.66 -26.25 33.06
N GLU A 518 -24.94 -26.08 33.44
CA GLU A 518 -25.95 -25.36 32.65
C GLU A 518 -25.60 -23.85 32.59
N LEU A 519 -25.27 -23.23 33.71
CA LEU A 519 -24.81 -21.84 33.75
C LEU A 519 -23.60 -21.61 32.84
N ARG A 520 -22.61 -22.51 32.87
CA ARG A 520 -21.44 -22.43 31.98
C ARG A 520 -21.82 -22.49 30.49
N LYS A 521 -22.74 -23.42 30.11
CA LYS A 521 -23.21 -23.54 28.75
C LYS A 521 -23.94 -22.26 28.29
N SER A 522 -24.87 -21.76 29.13
CA SER A 522 -25.59 -20.53 28.89
C SER A 522 -24.64 -19.32 28.80
N LEU A 523 -23.60 -19.28 29.63
CA LEU A 523 -22.58 -18.23 29.55
C LEU A 523 -21.91 -18.17 28.17
N ILE A 524 -21.46 -19.32 27.66
CA ILE A 524 -20.80 -19.39 26.33
C ILE A 524 -21.77 -18.92 25.23
N GLU A 525 -23.02 -19.43 25.26
CA GLU A 525 -24.06 -19.08 24.27
C GLU A 525 -24.39 -17.59 24.30
N LEU A 526 -24.51 -17.00 25.49
CA LEU A 526 -24.81 -15.58 25.68
C LEU A 526 -23.62 -14.69 25.22
N LEU A 527 -22.39 -15.08 25.54
CA LEU A 527 -21.20 -14.34 25.08
C LEU A 527 -21.09 -14.34 23.55
N ASP A 528 -21.22 -15.52 22.92
CA ASP A 528 -21.17 -15.66 21.49
C ASP A 528 -22.28 -14.84 20.79
N LYS A 529 -23.50 -14.86 21.33
CA LYS A 529 -24.65 -14.08 20.82
C LYS A 529 -24.45 -12.58 20.99
N THR A 530 -24.02 -12.11 22.17
CA THR A 530 -23.80 -10.69 22.43
C THR A 530 -22.75 -10.12 21.50
N ARG A 531 -21.70 -10.86 21.23
CA ARG A 531 -20.62 -10.45 20.34
C ARG A 531 -21.02 -10.44 18.86
N GLN A 532 -22.02 -11.23 18.46
CA GLN A 532 -22.59 -11.18 17.10
C GLN A 532 -23.53 -9.99 16.91
N GLN A 533 -24.32 -9.64 17.91
CA GLN A 533 -25.31 -8.57 17.81
C GLN A 533 -24.70 -7.16 17.70
N ASP A 534 -23.49 -6.99 18.15
CA ASP A 534 -22.82 -5.67 18.19
C ASP A 534 -22.30 -5.18 16.81
N SER A 535 -22.40 -6.01 15.78
CA SER A 535 -22.01 -5.68 14.42
C SER A 535 -23.13 -5.05 13.57
N GLU A 536 -24.35 -4.92 14.09
CA GLU A 536 -25.46 -4.30 13.36
C GLU A 536 -25.27 -2.77 13.23
N ARG A 537 -24.99 -2.32 12.00
CA ARG A 537 -24.86 -0.91 11.67
C ARG A 537 -26.04 -0.41 10.87
N LEU A 538 -26.41 0.85 11.13
CA LEU A 538 -27.41 1.54 10.32
C LEU A 538 -26.83 1.83 8.93
N VAL A 539 -27.39 1.21 7.90
CA VAL A 539 -27.04 1.42 6.50
C VAL A 539 -28.16 2.20 5.82
N ARG A 540 -27.84 3.36 5.24
CA ARG A 540 -28.85 4.20 4.56
C ARG A 540 -29.47 3.46 3.37
N PRO A 541 -30.71 3.79 2.94
CA PRO A 541 -31.34 3.20 1.75
C PRO A 541 -30.51 3.37 0.47
N ALA A 542 -30.71 2.51 -0.54
CA ALA A 542 -30.01 2.56 -1.83
C ALA A 542 -30.30 3.86 -2.60
N GLY A 543 -29.39 4.24 -3.50
CA GLY A 543 -29.51 5.44 -4.34
C GLY A 543 -28.68 6.62 -3.85
N VAL A 544 -27.74 6.38 -2.91
CA VAL A 544 -26.82 7.42 -2.40
C VAL A 544 -25.94 7.97 -3.54
N VAL A 545 -25.44 7.12 -4.43
CA VAL A 545 -24.66 7.54 -5.60
C VAL A 545 -25.44 8.52 -6.47
N ARG A 546 -26.71 8.22 -6.79
CA ARG A 546 -27.55 9.10 -7.63
C ARG A 546 -27.73 10.47 -6.99
N SER A 547 -27.97 10.52 -5.68
CA SER A 547 -28.07 11.78 -4.94
C SER A 547 -26.78 12.57 -5.01
N MET A 548 -25.63 11.93 -4.72
CA MET A 548 -24.34 12.59 -4.74
C MET A 548 -23.96 13.09 -6.16
N LEU A 549 -24.25 12.33 -7.21
CA LEU A 549 -24.00 12.76 -8.58
C LEU A 549 -24.94 13.93 -9.01
N ALA A 550 -26.16 13.98 -8.50
CA ALA A 550 -27.03 15.15 -8.71
C ALA A 550 -26.45 16.41 -8.03
N ASP A 551 -25.91 16.26 -6.81
CA ASP A 551 -25.23 17.35 -6.11
C ASP A 551 -23.96 17.82 -6.85
N VAL A 552 -23.19 16.93 -7.46
CA VAL A 552 -22.05 17.31 -8.33
C VAL A 552 -22.51 18.20 -9.47
N ARG A 553 -23.55 17.79 -10.20
CA ARG A 553 -24.09 18.56 -11.34
C ARG A 553 -24.64 19.92 -10.93
N SER A 554 -25.32 20.01 -9.77
CA SER A 554 -25.83 21.28 -9.26
C SER A 554 -24.74 22.23 -8.78
N SER A 555 -23.63 21.71 -8.28
CA SER A 555 -22.48 22.50 -7.84
C SER A 555 -21.79 23.25 -8.98
N GLY A 556 -21.78 22.71 -10.20
CA GLY A 556 -21.28 23.40 -11.39
C GLY A 556 -22.17 24.57 -11.87
N ALA A 557 -23.43 24.62 -11.43
CA ALA A 557 -24.34 25.72 -11.77
C ALA A 557 -24.20 26.94 -10.84
N GLN A 558 -23.50 26.83 -9.73
CA GLN A 558 -23.20 27.97 -8.84
C GLN A 558 -21.95 28.68 -9.38
N GLU A 559 -22.00 30.00 -9.52
CA GLU A 559 -21.04 30.88 -10.20
C GLU A 559 -19.59 30.34 -10.22
N PRO A 560 -19.01 30.16 -11.43
CA PRO A 560 -17.58 29.81 -11.52
C PRO A 560 -16.77 30.94 -10.86
N PHE A 561 -15.66 30.56 -10.19
CA PHE A 561 -14.65 31.52 -9.76
C PHE A 561 -14.42 32.55 -10.90
N LYS A 562 -14.71 33.81 -10.64
CA LYS A 562 -14.51 34.86 -11.65
C LYS A 562 -13.04 34.84 -12.03
N ASP A 563 -12.74 34.25 -13.18
CA ASP A 563 -11.47 34.47 -13.86
C ASP A 563 -11.36 35.97 -14.06
N THR A 564 -10.51 36.63 -13.32
CA THR A 564 -10.30 38.08 -13.38
C THR A 564 -9.85 38.56 -14.77
N ASP A 565 -9.58 37.65 -15.68
CA ASP A 565 -9.14 37.87 -17.05
C ASP A 565 -10.26 37.79 -18.11
N SER A 566 -11.50 37.45 -17.75
CA SER A 566 -12.57 37.34 -18.75
C SER A 566 -13.46 38.60 -18.78
N THR A 567 -13.03 39.63 -19.50
CA THR A 567 -13.91 40.68 -20.00
C THR A 567 -14.74 40.25 -21.22
N GLN A 568 -14.85 38.96 -21.51
CA GLN A 568 -15.64 38.45 -22.62
C GLN A 568 -17.01 37.94 -22.16
N ALA A 569 -18.03 38.45 -22.84
CA ALA A 569 -19.43 38.08 -22.71
C ALA A 569 -19.65 36.56 -22.79
N VAL A 570 -20.70 36.09 -22.15
CA VAL A 570 -21.21 34.70 -22.21
C VAL A 570 -21.42 34.28 -23.66
N GLY A 571 -20.39 33.67 -24.30
CA GLY A 571 -20.43 33.19 -25.67
C GLY A 571 -19.10 32.59 -26.07
N GLN A 572 -19.06 31.24 -26.22
CA GLN A 572 -17.95 30.39 -26.69
C GLN A 572 -16.60 30.68 -26.06
N GLN A 573 -16.32 30.00 -24.92
CA GLN A 573 -14.98 29.99 -24.35
C GLN A 573 -14.02 29.32 -25.34
N THR A 574 -12.99 30.05 -25.80
CA THR A 574 -11.96 29.50 -26.70
C THR A 574 -11.10 28.47 -25.92
N PRO A 575 -10.79 27.31 -26.55
CA PRO A 575 -9.91 26.34 -25.94
C PRO A 575 -8.54 26.94 -25.59
N ARG A 576 -8.04 26.65 -24.39
CA ARG A 576 -6.73 27.08 -23.91
C ARG A 576 -5.76 25.90 -23.87
N LEU A 577 -4.53 26.12 -24.32
CA LEU A 577 -3.45 25.14 -24.29
C LEU A 577 -2.36 25.56 -23.31
N ARG A 578 -2.31 24.88 -22.17
CA ARG A 578 -1.22 24.99 -21.20
C ARG A 578 -0.04 24.12 -21.64
N VAL A 579 1.19 24.64 -21.46
CA VAL A 579 2.41 23.88 -21.72
C VAL A 579 3.19 23.73 -20.44
N LEU A 580 3.50 22.49 -20.03
CA LEU A 580 4.39 22.23 -18.91
C LEU A 580 5.82 22.03 -19.43
N CYS A 581 6.71 22.99 -19.12
CA CYS A 581 8.12 22.94 -19.50
C CYS A 581 9.04 22.70 -18.28
N ARG A 582 10.25 22.17 -18.55
CA ARG A 582 11.20 21.73 -17.53
C ARG A 582 12.57 22.40 -17.59
N THR A 583 12.76 23.37 -18.51
CA THR A 583 13.96 24.20 -18.59
C THR A 583 13.62 25.64 -18.97
N LEU A 584 14.50 26.58 -18.60
CA LEU A 584 14.33 27.99 -19.02
C LEU A 584 14.46 28.18 -20.52
N VAL A 585 15.26 27.38 -21.22
CA VAL A 585 15.38 27.39 -22.69
C VAL A 585 14.05 26.98 -23.34
N GLN A 586 13.40 25.95 -22.83
CA GLN A 586 12.07 25.54 -23.28
C GLN A 586 11.05 26.66 -23.07
N LEU A 587 11.07 27.29 -21.89
CA LEU A 587 10.19 28.42 -21.58
C LEU A 587 10.37 29.57 -22.58
N ASP A 588 11.60 30.03 -22.83
CA ASP A 588 11.88 31.12 -23.75
C ASP A 588 11.38 30.82 -25.17
N THR A 589 11.69 29.60 -25.67
CA THR A 589 11.23 29.15 -26.99
C THR A 589 9.70 29.17 -27.11
N LEU A 590 8.98 28.77 -26.07
CA LEU A 590 7.50 28.76 -26.07
C LEU A 590 6.92 30.16 -25.97
N LEU A 591 7.52 31.05 -25.17
CA LEU A 591 7.09 32.45 -25.07
C LEU A 591 7.27 33.18 -26.42
N GLU A 592 8.41 32.96 -27.09
CA GLU A 592 8.69 33.48 -28.43
C GLU A 592 7.72 32.93 -29.49
N ALA A 593 7.31 31.65 -29.37
CA ALA A 593 6.31 31.04 -30.24
C ALA A 593 4.87 31.56 -30.00
N GLY A 594 4.66 32.30 -28.90
CA GLY A 594 3.35 32.90 -28.58
C GLY A 594 2.56 32.15 -27.52
N ALA A 595 3.12 31.14 -26.83
CA ALA A 595 2.46 30.49 -25.70
C ALA A 595 2.22 31.48 -24.55
N ARG A 596 1.04 31.44 -23.92
CA ARG A 596 0.62 32.39 -22.88
C ARG A 596 0.06 31.72 -21.61
N ASP A 597 -0.15 30.43 -21.64
CA ASP A 597 -0.54 29.63 -20.46
C ASP A 597 0.54 28.57 -20.20
N ILE A 598 1.36 28.81 -19.17
CA ILE A 598 2.58 28.04 -18.89
C ILE A 598 2.48 27.36 -17.52
N ALA A 599 2.94 26.12 -17.44
CA ALA A 599 3.29 25.46 -16.19
C ALA A 599 4.78 25.11 -16.21
N VAL A 600 5.43 25.16 -15.04
CA VAL A 600 6.87 24.84 -14.95
C VAL A 600 7.17 23.84 -13.84
N GLU A 601 8.09 22.91 -14.15
CA GLU A 601 8.63 21.91 -13.23
C GLU A 601 10.15 21.87 -13.37
N PHE A 602 10.88 22.54 -12.51
CA PHE A 602 12.33 22.59 -12.59
C PHE A 602 13.01 21.66 -11.59
N HIS A 603 14.21 21.22 -11.92
CA HIS A 603 15.10 20.48 -11.05
C HIS A 603 15.79 21.39 -10.02
N ASP A 604 16.05 22.66 -10.39
CA ASP A 604 16.66 23.66 -9.52
C ASP A 604 15.62 24.69 -9.07
N ILE A 605 15.45 24.84 -7.77
CA ILE A 605 14.47 25.76 -7.19
C ILE A 605 14.76 27.23 -7.54
N ARG A 606 16.00 27.58 -7.88
CA ARG A 606 16.42 28.92 -8.25
C ARG A 606 15.86 29.37 -9.61
N GLU A 607 15.56 28.43 -10.50
CA GLU A 607 15.03 28.71 -11.85
C GLU A 607 13.57 29.20 -11.82
N TYR A 608 12.80 28.85 -10.80
CA TYR A 608 11.39 29.27 -10.69
C TYR A 608 11.23 30.78 -10.64
N ARG A 609 12.12 31.52 -9.96
CA ARG A 609 12.10 32.96 -9.93
C ARG A 609 12.27 33.57 -11.34
N GLN A 610 13.25 33.06 -12.07
CA GLN A 610 13.55 33.55 -13.43
C GLN A 610 12.37 33.27 -14.36
N ALA A 611 11.74 32.12 -14.25
CA ALA A 611 10.59 31.76 -15.06
C ALA A 611 9.40 32.70 -14.81
N VAL A 612 9.10 33.03 -13.56
CA VAL A 612 8.03 33.98 -13.21
C VAL A 612 8.32 35.37 -13.79
N GLU A 613 9.57 35.86 -13.66
CA GLU A 613 9.97 37.15 -14.23
C GLU A 613 9.83 37.16 -15.76
N ARG A 614 10.25 36.10 -16.47
CA ARG A 614 10.14 35.98 -17.93
C ARG A 614 8.69 35.95 -18.40
N CYS A 615 7.83 35.15 -17.76
CA CYS A 615 6.41 35.07 -18.08
C CYS A 615 5.72 36.43 -17.86
N ARG A 616 6.03 37.12 -16.77
CA ARG A 616 5.48 38.46 -16.48
C ARG A 616 5.85 39.51 -17.56
N VAL A 617 7.10 39.50 -18.03
CA VAL A 617 7.56 40.37 -19.13
C VAL A 617 6.82 40.01 -20.45
N ALA A 618 6.59 38.74 -20.70
CA ALA A 618 5.90 38.26 -21.90
C ALA A 618 4.36 38.38 -21.84
N GLY A 619 3.80 38.80 -20.71
CA GLY A 619 2.34 38.83 -20.50
C GLY A 619 1.71 37.43 -20.50
N ALA A 620 2.44 36.41 -20.07
CA ALA A 620 2.00 35.02 -19.97
C ALA A 620 1.66 34.67 -18.53
N SER A 621 0.61 33.85 -18.30
CA SER A 621 0.30 33.26 -17.00
C SER A 621 1.25 32.10 -16.71
N ILE A 622 1.65 31.98 -15.44
CA ILE A 622 2.56 30.92 -15.00
C ILE A 622 2.05 30.19 -13.75
N TYR A 623 2.02 28.84 -13.83
CA TYR A 623 1.71 27.96 -12.71
C TYR A 623 2.97 27.15 -12.31
N LEU A 624 3.26 27.09 -11.02
CA LEU A 624 4.39 26.33 -10.50
C LEU A 624 3.93 24.93 -10.10
N ALA A 625 4.46 23.90 -10.75
CA ALA A 625 4.21 22.54 -10.34
C ALA A 625 4.93 22.25 -9.00
N THR A 626 4.18 21.77 -8.02
CA THR A 626 4.74 21.37 -6.72
C THR A 626 5.38 19.99 -6.81
N LEU A 627 6.11 19.58 -5.77
CA LEU A 627 6.54 18.20 -5.61
C LEU A 627 5.32 17.26 -5.66
N ARG A 628 5.49 16.06 -6.21
CA ARG A 628 4.46 14.99 -6.08
C ARG A 628 4.37 14.47 -4.65
N ILE A 629 5.48 14.42 -3.96
CA ILE A 629 5.60 13.94 -2.58
C ILE A 629 6.20 15.06 -1.74
N LEU A 630 5.54 15.38 -0.64
CA LEU A 630 6.09 16.23 0.41
C LEU A 630 6.35 15.34 1.63
N LYS A 631 7.59 15.25 2.08
CA LYS A 631 7.94 14.54 3.32
C LYS A 631 7.98 15.48 4.51
N GLU A 632 7.98 14.90 5.70
CA GLU A 632 8.06 15.66 6.94
C GLU A 632 9.36 16.48 6.99
N GLY A 633 9.21 17.79 7.28
CA GLY A 633 10.33 18.74 7.28
C GLY A 633 10.61 19.44 5.94
N GLU A 634 9.94 19.08 4.83
CA GLU A 634 10.18 19.70 3.50
C GLU A 634 9.28 20.92 3.20
N ILE A 635 8.45 21.37 4.14
CA ILE A 635 7.54 22.53 3.96
C ILE A 635 8.27 23.80 3.51
N GLY A 636 9.58 23.92 3.77
CA GLY A 636 10.42 25.01 3.29
C GLY A 636 10.40 25.20 1.78
N LEU A 637 10.17 24.12 1.00
CA LEU A 637 10.05 24.18 -0.46
C LEU A 637 8.79 24.93 -0.89
N PHE A 638 7.64 24.71 -0.22
CA PHE A 638 6.42 25.46 -0.51
C PHE A 638 6.57 26.95 -0.16
N LYS A 639 7.20 27.25 0.98
CA LYS A 639 7.52 28.65 1.36
C LYS A 639 8.43 29.34 0.34
N ALA A 640 9.35 28.59 -0.29
CA ALA A 640 10.20 29.10 -1.35
C ALA A 640 9.42 29.38 -2.64
N LEU A 641 8.54 28.47 -3.07
CA LEU A 641 7.69 28.67 -4.24
C LEU A 641 6.73 29.86 -4.06
N GLN A 642 6.13 30.01 -2.88
CA GLN A 642 5.22 31.12 -2.55
C GLN A 642 5.87 32.50 -2.74
N LYS A 643 7.17 32.64 -2.41
CA LYS A 643 7.92 33.91 -2.53
C LYS A 643 8.01 34.42 -3.98
N HIS A 644 7.84 33.54 -4.97
CA HIS A 644 7.96 33.94 -6.37
C HIS A 644 6.71 34.63 -6.92
N GLN A 645 5.56 34.56 -6.20
CA GLN A 645 4.31 35.22 -6.56
C GLN A 645 3.87 34.91 -8.02
N ALA A 646 3.85 33.61 -8.36
CA ALA A 646 3.29 33.13 -9.61
C ALA A 646 1.76 33.27 -9.61
N ASP A 647 1.13 33.17 -10.78
CA ASP A 647 -0.33 33.27 -10.93
C ASP A 647 -1.07 32.10 -10.26
N GLY A 648 -0.41 30.95 -10.11
CA GLY A 648 -0.97 29.81 -9.39
C GLY A 648 0.00 28.66 -9.22
N TRP A 649 -0.51 27.59 -8.57
CA TRP A 649 0.19 26.32 -8.38
C TRP A 649 -0.53 25.18 -9.08
N LEU A 650 0.24 24.24 -9.57
CA LEU A 650 -0.22 22.93 -9.99
C LEU A 650 0.07 21.95 -8.83
N ALA A 651 -0.92 21.70 -7.98
CA ALA A 651 -0.78 20.90 -6.78
C ALA A 651 -0.72 19.41 -7.11
N ARG A 652 0.38 18.76 -6.76
CA ARG A 652 0.64 17.34 -7.03
C ARG A 652 0.47 16.43 -5.82
N ASN A 653 0.12 17.00 -4.67
CA ASN A 653 -0.21 16.27 -3.45
C ASN A 653 -1.21 17.08 -2.60
N LEU A 654 -1.87 16.42 -1.67
CA LEU A 654 -2.92 17.03 -0.84
C LEU A 654 -2.37 18.13 0.09
N ALA A 655 -1.12 18.00 0.55
CA ALA A 655 -0.50 19.05 1.37
C ALA A 655 -0.27 20.34 0.58
N ALA A 656 0.04 20.24 -0.72
CA ALA A 656 0.18 21.41 -1.59
C ALA A 656 -1.16 22.10 -1.84
N LEU A 657 -2.23 21.33 -2.06
CA LEU A 657 -3.58 21.87 -2.20
C LEU A 657 -3.98 22.64 -0.93
N LYS A 658 -3.88 21.99 0.23
CA LYS A 658 -4.19 22.61 1.52
C LYS A 658 -3.36 23.85 1.78
N TYR A 659 -2.04 23.78 1.55
CA TYR A 659 -1.15 24.94 1.75
C TYR A 659 -1.53 26.12 0.84
N ALA A 660 -1.78 25.86 -0.44
CA ALA A 660 -2.16 26.91 -1.39
C ALA A 660 -3.46 27.59 -0.98
N THR A 661 -4.48 26.81 -0.61
CA THR A 661 -5.78 27.35 -0.15
C THR A 661 -5.66 28.17 1.12
N GLU A 662 -4.90 27.70 2.13
CA GLU A 662 -4.65 28.43 3.37
C GLU A 662 -3.96 29.77 3.15
N HIS A 663 -3.18 29.91 2.07
CA HIS A 663 -2.41 31.12 1.74
C HIS A 663 -3.01 31.96 0.60
N GLY A 664 -4.22 31.63 0.15
CA GLY A 664 -4.91 32.36 -0.93
C GLY A 664 -4.22 32.26 -2.29
N ILE A 665 -3.45 31.19 -2.54
CA ILE A 665 -2.78 30.92 -3.80
C ILE A 665 -3.75 30.17 -4.71
N ALA A 666 -3.93 30.67 -5.94
CA ALA A 666 -4.71 29.95 -6.96
C ALA A 666 -4.10 28.58 -7.23
N VAL A 667 -4.91 27.53 -7.27
CA VAL A 667 -4.40 26.15 -7.35
C VAL A 667 -5.25 25.28 -8.24
N ASP A 668 -4.59 24.51 -9.14
CA ASP A 668 -5.15 23.43 -9.92
C ASP A 668 -4.64 22.10 -9.35
N ALA A 669 -5.52 21.08 -9.27
CA ALA A 669 -5.19 19.74 -8.79
C ALA A 669 -4.65 18.89 -9.95
N ASP A 670 -3.41 18.41 -9.85
CA ASP A 670 -2.75 17.64 -10.93
C ASP A 670 -3.09 16.14 -10.89
N PHE A 671 -2.77 15.43 -11.97
CA PHE A 671 -3.05 14.01 -12.21
C PHE A 671 -2.66 13.08 -11.05
N SER A 672 -1.62 13.40 -10.30
CA SER A 672 -1.12 12.61 -9.16
C SER A 672 -2.07 12.61 -7.94
N LEU A 673 -3.14 13.43 -7.97
CA LEU A 673 -4.26 13.35 -7.03
C LEU A 673 -5.31 12.29 -7.44
N ASN A 674 -5.06 11.56 -8.54
CA ASN A 674 -5.80 10.36 -8.93
C ASN A 674 -7.31 10.58 -9.13
N VAL A 675 -7.71 11.62 -9.86
CA VAL A 675 -9.11 11.97 -10.12
C VAL A 675 -9.70 11.06 -11.20
N THR A 676 -10.52 10.09 -10.81
CA THR A 676 -11.13 9.09 -11.71
C THR A 676 -12.65 9.10 -11.72
N ASN A 677 -13.28 9.87 -10.83
CA ASN A 677 -14.74 9.96 -10.72
C ASN A 677 -15.18 11.36 -10.26
N PRO A 678 -16.47 11.71 -10.51
CA PRO A 678 -17.01 13.03 -10.18
C PRO A 678 -17.01 13.37 -8.69
N LEU A 679 -17.08 12.35 -7.81
CA LEU A 679 -17.11 12.56 -6.36
C LEU A 679 -15.75 13.03 -5.83
N THR A 680 -14.66 12.48 -6.37
CA THR A 680 -13.28 12.93 -6.09
C THR A 680 -13.05 14.34 -6.62
N ALA A 681 -13.50 14.63 -7.86
CA ALA A 681 -13.38 15.96 -8.47
C ALA A 681 -14.10 17.02 -7.62
N GLN A 682 -15.35 16.78 -7.25
CA GLN A 682 -16.14 17.70 -6.42
C GLN A 682 -15.47 17.97 -5.07
N TRP A 683 -14.90 16.95 -4.44
CA TRP A 683 -14.23 17.14 -3.17
C TRP A 683 -12.99 18.03 -3.33
N LEU A 684 -12.12 17.78 -4.32
CA LEU A 684 -10.93 18.61 -4.56
C LEU A 684 -11.30 20.08 -4.86
N VAL A 685 -12.36 20.29 -5.65
CA VAL A 685 -12.87 21.65 -5.92
C VAL A 685 -13.40 22.29 -4.62
N SER A 686 -14.13 21.54 -3.79
CA SER A 686 -14.58 22.05 -2.48
C SER A 686 -13.42 22.38 -1.52
N GLN A 687 -12.25 21.76 -1.71
CA GLN A 687 -11.01 22.08 -0.98
C GLN A 687 -10.22 23.24 -1.60
N GLY A 688 -10.76 23.92 -2.63
CA GLY A 688 -10.20 25.13 -3.23
C GLY A 688 -9.46 24.93 -4.55
N ALA A 689 -9.45 23.72 -5.12
CA ALA A 689 -8.93 23.52 -6.47
C ALA A 689 -9.84 24.23 -7.47
N ARG A 690 -9.27 25.02 -8.41
CA ARG A 690 -10.02 25.63 -9.53
C ARG A 690 -10.34 24.61 -10.61
N HIS A 691 -9.36 23.76 -10.90
CA HIS A 691 -9.46 22.71 -11.90
C HIS A 691 -8.85 21.43 -11.38
N VAL A 692 -9.26 20.30 -11.96
CA VAL A 692 -8.73 18.97 -11.70
C VAL A 692 -8.24 18.36 -13.01
N THR A 693 -7.02 17.82 -13.00
CA THR A 693 -6.49 17.05 -14.12
C THR A 693 -6.99 15.61 -14.00
N ALA A 694 -7.63 15.10 -15.04
CA ALA A 694 -8.08 13.71 -15.10
C ALA A 694 -6.91 12.73 -14.93
N SER A 695 -7.12 11.65 -14.14
CA SER A 695 -6.08 10.64 -13.89
C SER A 695 -5.64 9.96 -15.19
N TYR A 696 -4.35 9.63 -15.26
CA TYR A 696 -3.78 8.86 -16.37
C TYR A 696 -4.12 7.36 -16.31
N ASP A 697 -4.78 6.89 -15.25
CA ASP A 697 -5.35 5.53 -15.17
C ASP A 697 -6.66 5.37 -15.97
N LEU A 698 -7.25 6.47 -16.47
CA LEU A 698 -8.46 6.43 -17.28
C LEU A 698 -8.11 6.10 -18.73
N ASN A 699 -8.80 5.09 -19.29
CA ASN A 699 -8.82 4.90 -20.72
C ASN A 699 -9.78 5.89 -21.40
N ARG A 700 -9.84 5.89 -22.74
CA ARG A 700 -10.65 6.85 -23.48
C ARG A 700 -12.14 6.82 -23.11
N ASP A 701 -12.72 5.63 -22.94
CA ASP A 701 -14.15 5.49 -22.69
C ASP A 701 -14.47 5.90 -21.23
N GLN A 702 -13.62 5.50 -20.27
CA GLN A 702 -13.71 5.94 -18.87
C GLN A 702 -13.50 7.45 -18.71
N LEU A 703 -12.59 8.05 -19.48
CA LEU A 703 -12.41 9.50 -19.50
C LEU A 703 -13.70 10.21 -19.96
N MET A 704 -14.37 9.69 -21.01
CA MET A 704 -15.63 10.26 -21.48
C MET A 704 -16.75 10.15 -20.44
N GLU A 705 -16.87 9.03 -19.73
CA GLU A 705 -17.84 8.85 -18.65
C GLU A 705 -17.57 9.78 -17.46
N PHE A 706 -16.29 9.95 -17.10
CA PHE A 706 -15.88 10.92 -16.09
C PHE A 706 -16.28 12.36 -16.47
N ILE A 707 -16.02 12.76 -17.71
CA ILE A 707 -16.36 14.09 -18.24
C ILE A 707 -17.87 14.30 -18.24
N GLN A 708 -18.67 13.33 -18.69
CA GLN A 708 -20.14 13.43 -18.71
C GLN A 708 -20.76 13.50 -17.31
N GLY A 709 -20.07 12.96 -16.31
CA GLY A 709 -20.50 13.02 -14.90
C GLY A 709 -20.03 14.24 -14.12
N THR A 710 -19.11 15.04 -14.68
CA THR A 710 -18.41 16.14 -13.98
C THR A 710 -18.61 17.47 -14.74
N PRO A 711 -18.79 18.62 -14.06
CA PRO A 711 -18.82 19.93 -14.73
C PRO A 711 -17.57 20.16 -15.56
N ALA A 712 -17.75 20.47 -16.85
CA ALA A 712 -16.66 20.58 -17.84
C ALA A 712 -15.64 21.68 -17.48
N GLU A 713 -16.10 22.76 -16.85
CA GLU A 713 -15.29 23.88 -16.39
C GLU A 713 -14.27 23.50 -15.30
N TRP A 714 -14.47 22.39 -14.60
CA TRP A 714 -13.51 21.89 -13.59
C TRP A 714 -12.38 21.07 -14.21
N ILE A 715 -12.52 20.62 -15.46
CA ILE A 715 -11.66 19.57 -16.00
C ILE A 715 -10.54 20.15 -16.87
N GLU A 716 -9.30 19.75 -16.59
CA GLU A 716 -8.15 19.87 -17.48
C GLU A 716 -7.76 18.48 -18.02
N VAL A 717 -7.53 18.35 -19.33
CA VAL A 717 -7.12 17.09 -19.96
C VAL A 717 -5.73 17.22 -20.56
N VAL A 718 -4.82 16.29 -20.21
CA VAL A 718 -3.50 16.19 -20.81
C VAL A 718 -3.59 15.40 -22.11
N ILE A 719 -3.21 16.05 -23.21
CA ILE A 719 -3.34 15.50 -24.57
C ILE A 719 -2.01 15.16 -25.25
N HIS A 720 -0.88 15.46 -24.61
CA HIS A 720 0.45 15.00 -25.02
C HIS A 720 1.39 14.91 -23.82
N GLN A 721 2.04 13.74 -23.64
CA GLN A 721 2.99 13.52 -22.56
C GLN A 721 3.85 12.28 -22.76
N HIS A 722 4.97 12.20 -22.07
CA HIS A 722 5.62 10.95 -21.74
C HIS A 722 5.09 10.45 -20.39
N MET A 723 4.49 9.25 -20.34
CA MET A 723 3.87 8.73 -19.14
C MET A 723 4.91 8.61 -18.02
N PRO A 724 4.68 9.22 -16.83
CA PRO A 724 5.56 9.07 -15.68
C PRO A 724 5.35 7.70 -15.03
N MET A 725 6.14 6.70 -15.39
CA MET A 725 5.98 5.30 -15.01
C MET A 725 6.18 5.06 -13.50
N PHE A 726 7.39 5.29 -13.02
CA PHE A 726 7.74 5.16 -11.60
C PHE A 726 8.04 6.54 -11.00
N HIS A 727 7.52 6.83 -9.83
CA HIS A 727 7.98 7.94 -9.00
C HIS A 727 8.50 7.37 -7.67
N MET A 728 9.78 7.57 -7.37
CA MET A 728 10.53 6.78 -6.40
C MET A 728 11.30 7.67 -5.42
N GLU A 729 11.32 7.29 -4.14
CA GLU A 729 12.30 7.79 -3.18
C GLU A 729 13.71 7.23 -3.50
N HIS A 730 13.77 6.01 -4.06
CA HIS A 730 15.01 5.42 -4.51
C HIS A 730 15.65 6.23 -5.64
N CYS A 731 16.95 6.53 -5.50
CA CYS A 731 17.71 7.29 -6.49
C CYS A 731 18.72 6.41 -7.24
N VAL A 732 18.42 6.11 -8.50
CA VAL A 732 19.29 5.31 -9.38
C VAL A 732 20.62 6.03 -9.64
N PHE A 733 20.59 7.37 -9.81
CA PHE A 733 21.83 8.16 -9.96
C PHE A 733 22.77 7.95 -8.77
N CYS A 734 22.24 7.98 -7.55
CA CYS A 734 23.05 7.76 -6.35
C CYS A 734 23.58 6.33 -6.28
N THR A 735 22.72 5.34 -6.55
CA THR A 735 23.09 3.93 -6.47
C THR A 735 24.24 3.57 -7.40
N VAL A 736 24.19 4.06 -8.64
CA VAL A 736 25.07 3.58 -9.71
C VAL A 736 26.24 4.55 -10.00
N LEU A 737 26.00 5.87 -9.94
CA LEU A 737 26.96 6.89 -10.39
C LEU A 737 27.68 7.63 -9.25
N SER A 738 27.43 7.26 -7.99
CA SER A 738 28.00 7.93 -6.82
C SER A 738 28.70 6.96 -5.87
N PRO A 739 29.79 7.35 -5.20
CA PRO A 739 30.34 6.60 -4.06
C PRO A 739 29.44 6.70 -2.81
N GLY A 740 28.60 7.74 -2.70
CA GLY A 740 27.69 7.99 -1.58
C GLY A 740 26.47 7.05 -1.60
N THR A 741 25.62 7.19 -0.57
CA THR A 741 24.45 6.32 -0.34
C THR A 741 23.12 7.07 -0.34
N ASN A 742 23.13 8.41 -0.19
CA ASN A 742 21.93 9.24 -0.13
C ASN A 742 22.19 10.71 -0.55
N LYS A 743 21.16 11.56 -0.51
CA LYS A 743 21.19 12.95 -0.96
C LYS A 743 22.22 13.85 -0.28
N SER A 744 22.68 13.50 0.93
CA SER A 744 23.66 14.30 1.68
C SER A 744 25.11 14.05 1.23
N ASN A 745 25.39 12.90 0.62
CA ASN A 745 26.77 12.47 0.29
C ASN A 745 26.96 11.99 -1.15
N CYS A 746 25.91 12.02 -2.01
CA CYS A 746 25.99 11.49 -3.38
C CYS A 746 26.74 12.41 -4.36
N GLY A 747 27.01 13.68 -4.02
CA GLY A 747 27.67 14.64 -4.92
C GLY A 747 26.85 15.00 -6.15
N ARG A 748 25.54 14.74 -6.16
CA ARG A 748 24.55 15.13 -7.18
C ARG A 748 24.94 14.78 -8.63
N PRO A 749 25.16 13.50 -8.97
CA PRO A 749 25.45 13.10 -10.36
C PRO A 749 24.32 13.43 -11.33
N CYS A 750 23.07 13.57 -10.85
CA CYS A 750 21.90 13.98 -11.62
C CYS A 750 21.96 15.41 -12.19
N ASP A 751 22.85 16.27 -11.68
CA ASP A 751 23.09 17.61 -12.24
C ASP A 751 24.04 17.58 -13.45
N ARG A 752 24.79 16.48 -13.66
CA ARG A 752 25.89 16.37 -14.62
C ARG A 752 25.69 15.33 -15.70
N HIS A 753 24.79 14.36 -15.48
CA HIS A 753 24.62 13.22 -16.37
C HIS A 753 23.15 13.04 -16.75
N GLU A 754 22.92 12.77 -18.03
CA GLU A 754 21.66 12.23 -18.52
C GLU A 754 21.65 10.73 -18.31
N VAL A 755 20.59 10.21 -17.72
CA VAL A 755 20.43 8.77 -17.47
C VAL A 755 19.14 8.27 -18.07
N LYS A 756 19.23 7.14 -18.77
CA LYS A 756 18.07 6.38 -19.24
C LYS A 756 18.20 4.93 -18.80
N LEU A 757 17.08 4.27 -18.62
CA LEU A 757 17.00 2.84 -18.41
C LEU A 757 16.44 2.18 -19.66
N ARG A 758 17.21 1.27 -20.27
CA ARG A 758 16.78 0.50 -21.44
C ARG A 758 16.15 -0.80 -20.96
N ASP A 759 14.93 -1.04 -21.38
CA ASP A 759 14.21 -2.26 -21.07
C ASP A 759 14.61 -3.44 -21.99
N ARG A 760 14.07 -4.63 -21.70
CA ARG A 760 14.36 -5.87 -22.45
C ARG A 760 13.96 -5.85 -23.94
N ILE A 761 13.10 -4.92 -24.34
CA ILE A 761 12.68 -4.75 -25.76
C ILE A 761 13.40 -3.59 -26.45
N GLY A 762 14.38 -2.97 -25.76
CA GLY A 762 15.25 -1.94 -26.29
C GLY A 762 14.72 -0.51 -26.19
N VAL A 763 13.60 -0.27 -25.49
CA VAL A 763 13.09 1.10 -25.29
C VAL A 763 13.87 1.78 -24.17
N GLU A 764 14.33 3.00 -24.46
CA GLU A 764 15.06 3.83 -23.50
C GLU A 764 14.13 4.78 -22.78
N HIS A 765 13.96 4.54 -21.48
CA HIS A 765 13.12 5.32 -20.59
C HIS A 765 13.95 6.40 -19.89
N VAL A 766 13.50 7.65 -19.95
CA VAL A 766 14.25 8.79 -19.41
C VAL A 766 14.06 8.90 -17.90
N LEU A 767 15.16 9.10 -17.16
CA LEU A 767 15.16 9.24 -15.71
C LEU A 767 15.44 10.69 -15.30
N HIS A 768 14.51 11.32 -14.59
CA HIS A 768 14.69 12.65 -14.02
C HIS A 768 14.64 12.63 -12.50
N ALA A 769 15.48 13.47 -11.86
CA ALA A 769 15.36 13.78 -10.45
C ALA A 769 14.60 15.09 -10.27
N ASP A 770 13.75 15.18 -9.21
CA ASP A 770 13.07 16.41 -8.81
C ASP A 770 13.89 17.22 -7.79
N ILE A 771 13.37 18.38 -7.34
CA ILE A 771 14.02 19.23 -6.34
C ILE A 771 14.17 18.55 -4.96
N GLY A 772 13.40 17.51 -4.68
CA GLY A 772 13.47 16.67 -3.48
C GLY A 772 14.44 15.49 -3.61
N CYS A 773 15.12 15.33 -4.76
CA CYS A 773 15.97 14.20 -5.15
C CYS A 773 15.22 12.88 -5.43
N ARG A 774 13.90 12.91 -5.57
CA ARG A 774 13.10 11.75 -5.99
C ARG A 774 13.22 11.53 -7.48
N ASN A 775 13.29 10.28 -7.89
CA ASN A 775 13.45 9.93 -9.30
C ASN A 775 12.11 9.61 -9.96
N THR A 776 11.89 10.17 -11.16
CA THR A 776 10.79 9.78 -12.03
C THR A 776 11.34 9.14 -13.29
N LEU A 777 10.90 7.92 -13.59
CA LEU A 777 11.18 7.25 -14.88
C LEU A 777 10.01 7.52 -15.83
N TYR A 778 10.29 8.12 -16.97
CA TYR A 778 9.31 8.43 -18.01
C TYR A 778 9.38 7.41 -19.14
N ASN A 779 8.22 7.03 -19.71
CA ASN A 779 8.18 6.18 -20.90
C ASN A 779 8.96 6.83 -22.05
N GLY A 780 9.81 6.06 -22.74
CA GLY A 780 10.55 6.52 -23.91
C GLY A 780 9.65 6.94 -25.08
N ASN A 781 8.44 6.36 -25.18
CA ASN A 781 7.43 6.71 -26.18
C ASN A 781 6.47 7.78 -25.65
N ALA A 782 6.27 8.86 -26.43
CA ALA A 782 5.27 9.86 -26.10
C ALA A 782 3.85 9.33 -26.35
N GLN A 783 2.89 9.72 -25.51
CA GLN A 783 1.47 9.47 -25.69
C GLN A 783 0.80 10.70 -26.27
N SER A 784 -0.04 10.52 -27.32
CA SER A 784 -0.83 11.58 -27.91
C SER A 784 -2.32 11.25 -27.89
N GLY A 785 -3.12 12.17 -27.32
CA GLY A 785 -4.58 12.17 -27.32
C GLY A 785 -5.19 13.05 -28.43
N ALA A 786 -4.42 13.43 -29.45
CA ALA A 786 -4.90 14.35 -30.49
C ALA A 786 -6.20 13.90 -31.16
N GLU A 787 -6.39 12.60 -31.39
CA GLU A 787 -7.59 12.05 -32.04
C GLU A 787 -8.87 12.13 -31.18
N VAL A 788 -8.71 12.32 -29.85
CA VAL A 788 -9.85 12.43 -28.89
C VAL A 788 -10.30 13.89 -28.75
N VAL A 789 -9.46 14.87 -29.12
CA VAL A 789 -9.70 16.32 -28.88
C VAL A 789 -11.06 16.78 -29.45
N ALA A 790 -11.44 16.36 -30.63
CA ALA A 790 -12.74 16.76 -31.20
C ALA A 790 -13.94 16.32 -30.32
N LYS A 791 -13.87 15.13 -29.71
CA LYS A 791 -14.90 14.66 -28.78
C LYS A 791 -14.89 15.46 -27.48
N LEU A 792 -13.70 15.77 -26.96
CA LEU A 792 -13.54 16.58 -25.73
C LEU A 792 -14.11 17.99 -25.91
N LEU A 793 -13.89 18.63 -27.08
CA LEU A 793 -14.49 19.92 -27.44
C LEU A 793 -16.00 19.86 -27.50
N ASN A 794 -16.59 18.78 -28.05
CA ASN A 794 -18.04 18.56 -28.08
C ASN A 794 -18.64 18.44 -26.68
N GLU A 795 -17.89 17.89 -25.73
CA GLU A 795 -18.26 17.83 -24.28
C GLU A 795 -17.90 19.13 -23.53
N ARG A 796 -17.60 20.23 -24.27
CA ARG A 796 -17.28 21.56 -23.73
C ARG A 796 -16.01 21.66 -22.89
N ILE A 797 -15.09 20.71 -23.00
CA ILE A 797 -13.77 20.85 -22.38
C ILE A 797 -13.01 21.97 -23.08
N THR A 798 -12.51 22.90 -22.29
CA THR A 798 -11.78 24.10 -22.79
C THR A 798 -10.34 24.17 -22.32
N LYS A 799 -9.91 23.32 -21.38
CA LYS A 799 -8.56 23.33 -20.82
C LYS A 799 -7.81 22.06 -21.22
N PHE A 800 -6.72 22.27 -21.91
CA PHE A 800 -5.86 21.22 -22.41
C PHE A 800 -4.43 21.49 -21.99
N ARG A 801 -3.67 20.42 -21.74
CA ARG A 801 -2.24 20.51 -21.41
C ARG A 801 -1.41 19.58 -22.28
N ILE A 802 -0.20 20.06 -22.66
CA ILE A 802 0.88 19.24 -23.19
C ILE A 802 2.07 19.29 -22.23
N GLU A 803 2.74 18.17 -22.05
CA GLU A 803 3.90 18.04 -21.17
C GLU A 803 5.13 17.63 -21.97
N ILE A 804 6.26 18.24 -21.64
CA ILE A 804 7.51 18.12 -22.40
C ILE A 804 8.62 17.64 -21.46
N LEU A 805 9.44 16.67 -21.90
CA LEU A 805 10.60 16.22 -21.14
C LEU A 805 11.71 17.31 -21.17
N ARG A 806 12.60 17.26 -20.15
CA ARG A 806 13.72 18.21 -20.00
C ARG A 806 14.68 18.22 -21.17
N ASP A 807 14.93 17.06 -21.75
CA ASP A 807 15.87 16.79 -22.85
C ASP A 807 15.28 17.01 -24.25
N ALA A 808 14.01 17.43 -24.34
CA ALA A 808 13.39 17.71 -25.64
C ALA A 808 14.02 18.92 -26.33
N PRO A 809 14.44 18.82 -27.61
CA PRO A 809 15.05 19.93 -28.35
C PRO A 809 14.11 21.12 -28.58
N ALA A 810 14.61 22.33 -28.46
CA ALA A 810 13.78 23.56 -28.52
C ALA A 810 12.99 23.71 -29.84
N MET A 811 13.58 23.30 -30.98
CA MET A 811 12.88 23.34 -32.30
C MET A 811 11.71 22.39 -32.40
N GLU A 812 11.80 21.21 -31.76
CA GLU A 812 10.68 20.25 -31.71
C GLU A 812 9.55 20.78 -30.85
N LEU A 813 9.87 21.50 -29.76
CA LEU A 813 8.88 22.12 -28.89
C LEU A 813 8.01 23.16 -29.58
N ARG A 814 8.62 24.05 -30.34
CA ARG A 814 7.89 25.07 -31.10
C ARG A 814 6.90 24.40 -32.06
N LYS A 815 7.36 23.41 -32.81
CA LYS A 815 6.50 22.65 -33.75
C LYS A 815 5.37 21.93 -32.99
N LEU A 816 5.66 21.31 -31.88
CA LEU A 816 4.67 20.61 -31.06
C LEU A 816 3.59 21.56 -30.57
N TRP A 817 3.98 22.74 -30.04
CA TRP A 817 3.03 23.76 -29.61
C TRP A 817 2.18 24.28 -30.76
N GLU A 818 2.79 24.61 -31.90
CA GLU A 818 2.09 25.09 -33.12
C GLU A 818 1.09 24.02 -33.62
N LEU A 819 1.48 22.76 -33.63
CA LEU A 819 0.66 21.63 -34.07
C LEU A 819 -0.60 21.47 -33.20
N TYR A 820 -0.46 21.42 -31.85
CA TYR A 820 -1.60 21.33 -30.98
C TYR A 820 -2.45 22.61 -30.91
N SER A 821 -1.84 23.78 -31.05
CA SER A 821 -2.59 25.04 -31.18
C SER A 821 -3.48 25.06 -32.41
N ASN A 822 -2.96 24.60 -33.56
CA ASN A 822 -3.72 24.49 -34.79
C ASN A 822 -4.86 23.46 -34.69
N LEU A 823 -4.64 22.34 -33.98
CA LEU A 823 -5.66 21.34 -33.66
C LEU A 823 -6.81 21.95 -32.83
N LEU A 824 -6.51 22.66 -31.77
CA LEU A 824 -7.51 23.29 -30.89
C LEU A 824 -8.26 24.43 -31.59
N GLN A 825 -7.64 25.09 -32.56
CA GLN A 825 -8.28 26.11 -33.42
C GLN A 825 -9.10 25.50 -34.56
N GLY A 826 -9.13 24.17 -34.68
CA GLY A 826 -9.86 23.49 -35.78
C GLY A 826 -9.22 23.63 -37.15
N LYS A 827 -7.98 24.11 -37.26
CA LYS A 827 -7.25 24.25 -38.53
C LYS A 827 -6.78 22.92 -39.13
N ILE A 828 -6.51 21.95 -38.25
CA ILE A 828 -6.14 20.59 -38.61
C ILE A 828 -6.92 19.61 -37.74
N ASP A 829 -7.03 18.35 -38.15
CA ASP A 829 -7.66 17.29 -37.40
C ASP A 829 -6.64 16.46 -36.58
N GLY A 830 -7.14 15.68 -35.65
CA GLY A 830 -6.30 14.82 -34.76
C GLY A 830 -5.54 13.74 -35.54
N SER A 831 -6.09 13.26 -36.67
CA SER A 831 -5.43 12.27 -37.53
C SER A 831 -4.18 12.88 -38.20
N THR A 832 -4.25 14.13 -38.60
CA THR A 832 -3.12 14.89 -39.16
C THR A 832 -2.01 15.07 -38.11
N VAL A 833 -2.38 15.47 -36.87
CA VAL A 833 -1.42 15.57 -35.75
C VAL A 833 -0.74 14.22 -35.52
N TRP A 834 -1.51 13.15 -35.44
CA TRP A 834 -0.99 11.79 -35.25
C TRP A 834 0.01 11.40 -36.36
N LYS A 835 -0.32 11.60 -37.62
CA LYS A 835 0.55 11.27 -38.75
C LYS A 835 1.84 12.09 -38.75
N THR A 836 1.76 13.39 -38.46
CA THR A 836 2.92 14.28 -38.38
C THR A 836 3.89 13.83 -37.25
N LEU A 837 3.37 13.61 -36.04
CA LEU A 837 4.18 13.18 -34.91
C LEU A 837 4.82 11.81 -35.14
N ARG A 838 4.10 10.87 -35.76
CA ARG A 838 4.64 9.54 -36.08
C ARG A 838 5.73 9.58 -37.14
N ALA A 839 5.66 10.48 -38.10
CA ALA A 839 6.66 10.65 -39.14
C ALA A 839 7.96 11.27 -38.61
N GLU A 840 7.86 12.17 -37.63
CA GLU A 840 9.01 12.92 -37.08
C GLU A 840 9.71 12.18 -35.92
N ASN A 841 9.01 11.31 -35.18
CA ASN A 841 9.54 10.70 -33.95
C ASN A 841 10.16 9.32 -34.22
N ARG A 842 11.52 9.24 -34.11
CA ARG A 842 12.29 8.00 -34.29
C ARG A 842 11.98 6.93 -33.24
N LEU A 843 11.51 7.30 -32.05
CA LEU A 843 11.17 6.39 -30.94
C LEU A 843 9.72 5.88 -31.02
N GLY A 844 8.91 6.48 -31.90
CA GLY A 844 7.48 6.18 -32.03
C GLY A 844 6.61 6.96 -31.05
N ILE A 845 5.37 7.18 -31.48
CA ILE A 845 4.32 7.77 -30.67
C ILE A 845 3.23 6.72 -30.46
N ILE A 846 2.63 6.70 -29.29
CA ILE A 846 1.57 5.77 -28.92
C ILE A 846 0.28 6.51 -28.55
N ARG A 847 -0.85 5.85 -28.64
CA ARG A 847 -2.12 6.37 -28.12
C ARG A 847 -2.24 6.16 -26.60
N GLY A 848 -1.43 5.24 -26.06
CA GLY A 848 -1.38 4.91 -24.65
C GLY A 848 -2.76 4.53 -24.11
N THR A 849 -3.13 5.08 -22.95
CA THR A 849 -4.43 4.86 -22.30
C THR A 849 -5.62 5.38 -23.11
N LEU A 850 -5.40 6.31 -24.03
CA LEU A 850 -6.44 6.90 -24.88
C LEU A 850 -6.76 6.08 -26.13
N GLU A 851 -6.23 4.88 -26.27
CA GLU A 851 -6.61 3.89 -27.28
C GLU A 851 -7.84 3.07 -26.83
N HIS A 852 -8.52 2.39 -27.76
CA HIS A 852 -9.50 1.37 -27.40
C HIS A 852 -8.84 0.27 -26.55
N PRO A 853 -9.54 -0.29 -25.56
CA PRO A 853 -8.95 -1.33 -24.72
C PRO A 853 -8.47 -2.51 -25.59
N ARG A 854 -7.16 -2.76 -25.56
CA ARG A 854 -6.57 -3.96 -26.17
C ARG A 854 -6.75 -5.13 -25.20
N ASN A 855 -6.80 -6.36 -25.76
CA ASN A 855 -6.80 -7.55 -24.96
C ASN A 855 -5.60 -7.55 -23.98
N PRO A 856 -5.82 -7.48 -22.66
CA PRO A 856 -4.73 -7.38 -21.67
C PRO A 856 -3.80 -8.59 -21.65
N LEU A 857 -4.18 -9.71 -22.28
CA LEU A 857 -3.39 -10.93 -22.37
C LEU A 857 -2.38 -10.94 -23.54
N ALA A 858 -2.42 -9.95 -24.42
CA ALA A 858 -1.56 -9.91 -25.61
C ALA A 858 -0.11 -9.46 -25.35
N ILE A 859 0.27 -9.13 -24.11
CA ILE A 859 1.59 -8.54 -23.76
C ILE A 859 2.39 -9.39 -22.75
N LEU A 860 1.97 -10.63 -22.50
CA LEU A 860 2.77 -11.58 -21.69
C LEU A 860 3.64 -12.45 -22.60
#